data_cfe33b30cccdf94ee310e8144ff7df6a
#
_entry.id   cfe33b30cccdf94ee310e8144ff7df6a
#
_cell.length_a   1.000
_cell.length_b   1.000
_cell.length_c   1.000
_cell.angle_alpha   90.00
_cell.angle_beta   90.00
_cell.angle_gamma   90.00
#
_symmetry.space_group_name_H-M   'P 1'
#
loop_
_entity.id
_entity.type
_entity.pdbx_description
1 polymer ?
#
loop_
_entity_poly.entity_id
_entity_poly.type
_entity_poly.pdbx_seq_one_letter_code
_entity_poly.pdbx_strand_id
1 'polypeptide(L)'
;MRSAARNTPDHGTGAGSGDAVTEEPDIAGPDLAGADLVDRDAGEHPESPGEQTVAFRPIRDDEDMIEDAPVRPGGECEGEPADADGEQDPADAAADEAAQDAQSLEDDPEGAEDTEHTDDAEDADGAEHTDDADGMEDGEDEPDGDWVRSFPMPEPVSAALTEALNQLRTAVKGLHFGLDVPGSEEARKAQAAVLAQLDDYVIPRVHMSTAPALIVVAGSTGAGKSTIVNSLAGGKVSATGVRRPTTATPVIVCHPDDHEWYARGDLLGGLRRLDEPTRDAPPGSVVLTSSPSLPRGLALLDTPDIDSVVEEHHEIAHRMLDAADLWVFVTTASRYADAPSWGLLRRAKERGARLVIVLSRVPHRSREVVVKHFGRMLKEYGLGEVECFVINETSVRDGRLPEIEIADLRIWMSALSADDERREAAVKSTLNGVLNSFRTRLPALARHLETQVALRADLRSDVDAAYMGALTRIDEATRDGSLLRGEVLARWQDFAGTGDLMRTLQLRRGAKGHQQGPERVRGLKAALRAGLEALVNSAVQQAAEEVVARWRQRAGAGDRLAATPGLGRPAEEIARRTTRTITAWQDHVTELIRTEGVTKRSVAKLISFDVESLSLIFMIGLLGYGATDAPAGAGAGALPQRLLRGLLGAESLRNISAKARSDLRARVGLLFDEETLRYVDALDSAGIPDEAAATRLYQATYNLEVAR
;
A
#
# COMPACT_ATOMS: atom_id res chain seq x y z
N MET A 1 33.69 34.96 25.70
CA MET A 1 33.64 36.41 26.08
C MET A 1 32.22 36.82 25.95
N ARG A 2 31.56 36.90 27.04
CA ARG A 2 30.90 38.03 27.73
C ARG A 2 29.80 38.64 26.88
N SER A 3 28.56 38.76 27.23
CA SER A 3 27.84 39.02 28.49
C SER A 3 26.59 39.74 28.08
N ALA A 4 25.40 39.26 28.43
CA ALA A 4 24.43 39.79 29.38
C ALA A 4 23.83 41.15 28.98
N ALA A 5 22.62 41.56 29.18
CA ALA A 5 21.58 41.25 30.15
C ALA A 5 20.32 42.05 29.74
N ARG A 6 19.15 41.51 30.04
CA ARG A 6 18.06 42.04 30.90
C ARG A 6 17.67 43.54 30.76
N ASN A 7 16.37 43.75 30.51
CA ASN A 7 15.49 44.38 31.49
C ASN A 7 14.04 44.52 31.01
N THR A 8 13.11 43.98 31.73
CA THR A 8 11.77 44.51 32.01
C THR A 8 11.90 45.54 33.16
N PRO A 9 10.99 46.46 33.44
CA PRO A 9 9.64 46.29 33.97
C PRO A 9 8.62 47.35 33.50
N ASP A 10 7.37 47.22 33.64
CA ASP A 10 6.35 47.13 34.69
C ASP A 10 5.50 48.43 34.82
N HIS A 11 4.19 48.23 35.13
CA HIS A 11 3.15 49.15 35.64
C HIS A 11 2.52 50.17 34.65
N GLY A 12 1.25 50.29 34.60
CA GLY A 12 0.18 50.19 35.56
C GLY A 12 -1.15 50.70 35.02
N THR A 13 -2.17 50.11 35.54
CA THR A 13 -3.43 50.63 36.09
C THR A 13 -4.33 51.59 35.31
N GLY A 14 -5.63 51.23 35.32
CA GLY A 14 -6.77 52.14 35.31
C GLY A 14 -7.98 51.57 34.56
N ALA A 15 -8.86 50.86 35.15
CA ALA A 15 -10.17 51.10 35.77
C ALA A 15 -11.21 51.83 34.88
N GLY A 16 -12.40 51.23 34.80
CA GLY A 16 -13.67 51.89 34.47
C GLY A 16 -14.55 51.00 33.58
N SER A 17 -15.37 50.11 34.11
CA SER A 17 -16.80 50.18 34.47
C SER A 17 -17.73 50.56 33.31
N GLY A 18 -18.75 49.73 33.12
CA GLY A 18 -19.96 50.09 32.41
C GLY A 18 -20.74 48.90 31.88
N ASP A 19 -21.62 48.44 32.69
CA ASP A 19 -22.84 47.65 32.55
C ASP A 19 -23.66 47.90 31.28
N ALA A 20 -24.35 46.84 30.88
CA ALA A 20 -25.78 46.67 30.58
C ALA A 20 -26.00 45.62 29.51
N VAL A 21 -26.53 44.45 29.78
CA VAL A 21 -27.91 43.99 30.03
C VAL A 21 -28.79 43.99 28.76
N THR A 22 -29.42 42.79 28.58
CA THR A 22 -30.67 42.48 27.86
C THR A 22 -30.54 42.20 26.36
N GLU A 23 -31.20 41.27 25.72
CA GLU A 23 -32.38 40.40 25.99
C GLU A 23 -32.46 39.37 24.86
N GLU A 24 -32.83 38.15 25.18
CA GLU A 24 -33.52 37.25 24.26
C GLU A 24 -34.94 37.78 23.98
N PRO A 25 -35.59 37.35 22.91
CA PRO A 25 -36.84 36.65 23.15
C PRO A 25 -37.07 35.41 22.25
N ASP A 26 -37.56 34.37 22.92
CA ASP A 26 -38.52 33.38 22.47
C ASP A 26 -39.68 33.92 21.64
N ILE A 27 -40.20 33.17 20.70
CA ILE A 27 -41.63 33.00 20.40
C ILE A 27 -41.83 31.75 19.50
N ALA A 28 -42.36 30.70 20.05
CA ALA A 28 -43.61 29.91 19.85
C ALA A 28 -44.19 29.83 18.43
N GLY A 29 -44.52 28.55 18.09
CA GLY A 29 -45.35 28.21 16.95
C GLY A 29 -46.81 28.63 17.07
N PRO A 30 -47.63 28.32 16.10
CA PRO A 30 -48.65 27.27 16.33
C PRO A 30 -49.03 26.36 15.11
N ASP A 31 -49.68 25.27 15.50
CA ASP A 31 -50.49 24.30 14.80
C ASP A 31 -51.46 24.85 13.72
N LEU A 32 -51.77 24.01 12.76
CA LEU A 32 -53.04 23.37 12.44
C LEU A 32 -53.22 23.02 10.95
N ALA A 33 -53.43 21.72 10.76
CA ALA A 33 -54.52 21.06 10.04
C ALA A 33 -54.77 21.28 8.54
N GLY A 34 -54.77 20.17 7.84
CA GLY A 34 -55.94 19.83 7.05
C GLY A 34 -55.79 19.62 5.54
N ALA A 35 -56.04 18.43 5.15
CA ALA A 35 -56.80 17.98 3.98
C ALA A 35 -56.15 17.77 2.62
N ASP A 36 -56.05 16.50 2.31
CA ASP A 36 -56.64 15.78 1.15
C ASP A 36 -56.09 15.97 -0.29
N LEU A 37 -55.71 14.78 -0.77
CA LEU A 37 -56.03 14.15 -2.06
C LEU A 37 -55.27 14.56 -3.34
N VAL A 38 -54.79 13.48 -3.91
CA VAL A 38 -54.82 13.01 -5.31
C VAL A 38 -53.48 12.74 -5.97
N ASP A 39 -53.22 11.43 -6.02
CA ASP A 39 -52.73 10.58 -7.13
C ASP A 39 -51.94 11.23 -8.31
N ARG A 40 -50.81 10.58 -8.55
CA ARG A 40 -50.35 9.98 -9.79
C ARG A 40 -48.87 10.12 -10.13
N ASP A 41 -48.37 8.96 -10.34
CA ASP A 41 -47.47 8.45 -11.39
C ASP A 41 -45.97 8.30 -11.10
N ALA A 42 -45.67 7.05 -11.06
CA ALA A 42 -44.57 6.22 -11.52
C ALA A 42 -43.27 6.89 -12.04
N GLY A 43 -42.18 6.52 -11.45
CA GLY A 43 -40.82 6.65 -11.97
C GLY A 43 -39.92 5.63 -11.34
N GLU A 44 -39.64 4.57 -12.04
CA GLU A 44 -38.75 3.48 -11.66
C GLU A 44 -37.32 3.95 -11.49
N HIS A 45 -36.68 3.57 -10.40
CA HIS A 45 -35.24 3.54 -10.26
C HIS A 45 -34.78 2.11 -9.97
N PRO A 46 -33.68 1.63 -10.57
CA PRO A 46 -33.25 0.27 -10.47
C PRO A 46 -32.56 0.02 -9.13
N GLU A 47 -32.98 -1.06 -8.48
CA GLU A 47 -32.43 -1.60 -7.23
C GLU A 47 -31.05 -2.23 -7.47
N SER A 48 -30.13 -1.97 -6.53
CA SER A 48 -28.87 -2.69 -6.34
C SER A 48 -29.12 -4.07 -5.77
N PRO A 49 -28.33 -5.10 -6.11
CA PRO A 49 -28.55 -6.44 -5.60
C PRO A 49 -28.17 -6.54 -4.12
N GLY A 50 -29.20 -6.79 -3.32
CA GLY A 50 -29.08 -7.01 -1.90
C GLY A 50 -28.47 -8.36 -1.55
N GLU A 51 -27.66 -8.35 -0.49
CA GLU A 51 -27.17 -9.50 0.26
C GLU A 51 -28.32 -10.41 0.69
N GLN A 52 -28.28 -11.64 0.23
CA GLN A 52 -29.19 -12.68 0.72
C GLN A 52 -28.76 -13.13 2.11
N THR A 53 -29.36 -12.53 3.13
CA THR A 53 -29.36 -13.07 4.48
C THR A 53 -30.32 -14.25 4.50
N VAL A 54 -29.78 -15.45 4.58
CA VAL A 54 -30.58 -16.67 4.81
C VAL A 54 -31.03 -16.65 6.26
N ALA A 55 -32.26 -16.22 6.49
CA ALA A 55 -32.91 -16.31 7.78
C ALA A 55 -33.42 -17.76 8.00
N PHE A 56 -32.79 -18.45 8.95
CA PHE A 56 -33.26 -19.73 9.41
C PHE A 56 -34.55 -19.54 10.27
N ARG A 57 -35.64 -20.15 9.81
CA ARG A 57 -36.89 -20.24 10.61
C ARG A 57 -36.73 -21.35 11.65
N PRO A 58 -37.17 -21.11 12.90
CA PRO A 58 -37.28 -22.19 13.89
C PRO A 58 -38.43 -23.14 13.52
N ILE A 59 -38.15 -24.44 13.63
CA ILE A 59 -39.09 -25.53 13.41
C ILE A 59 -40.13 -25.49 14.54
N ARG A 60 -41.39 -25.37 14.16
CA ARG A 60 -42.54 -25.68 15.04
C ARG A 60 -42.85 -27.15 14.89
N ASP A 61 -43.04 -27.81 16.05
CA ASP A 61 -43.55 -29.15 16.17
C ASP A 61 -44.97 -29.20 15.62
N ASP A 62 -45.21 -29.98 14.58
CA ASP A 62 -46.50 -30.56 14.27
C ASP A 62 -46.26 -32.01 13.81
N GLU A 63 -46.71 -32.91 14.67
CA GLU A 63 -46.98 -34.32 14.38
C GLU A 63 -48.14 -34.37 13.39
N ASP A 64 -48.02 -35.16 12.32
CA ASP A 64 -48.96 -36.19 11.92
C ASP A 64 -48.84 -36.63 10.46
N MET A 65 -48.92 -37.93 10.32
CA MET A 65 -49.47 -38.77 9.26
C MET A 65 -48.60 -39.14 8.02
N ILE A 66 -48.39 -40.40 8.08
CA ILE A 66 -47.94 -41.32 7.03
C ILE A 66 -49.10 -41.55 6.03
N GLU A 67 -48.82 -41.59 4.72
CA GLU A 67 -49.51 -42.51 3.80
C GLU A 67 -48.72 -42.79 2.52
N ASP A 68 -48.85 -44.00 2.11
CA ASP A 68 -48.12 -44.88 1.22
C ASP A 68 -48.14 -44.53 -0.29
N ALA A 69 -47.18 -45.13 -0.94
CA ALA A 69 -46.82 -45.26 -2.33
C ALA A 69 -47.96 -45.64 -3.33
N PRO A 70 -47.78 -45.73 -4.68
CA PRO A 70 -46.84 -46.68 -5.32
C PRO A 70 -46.15 -46.26 -6.62
N VAL A 71 -45.22 -47.11 -6.91
CA VAL A 71 -44.32 -47.36 -8.02
C VAL A 71 -45.01 -47.70 -9.36
N ARG A 72 -44.34 -47.28 -10.51
CA ARG A 72 -43.98 -48.00 -11.77
C ARG A 72 -44.50 -47.36 -13.09
N PRO A 73 -44.02 -47.83 -14.24
CA PRO A 73 -42.71 -47.62 -14.85
C PRO A 73 -42.77 -47.29 -16.36
N GLY A 74 -41.61 -47.03 -16.97
CA GLY A 74 -41.29 -47.52 -18.32
C GLY A 74 -41.65 -46.63 -19.51
N GLY A 75 -40.71 -46.52 -20.44
CA GLY A 75 -40.97 -46.11 -21.83
C GLY A 75 -39.71 -45.55 -22.52
N GLU A 76 -39.01 -46.47 -23.12
CA GLU A 76 -38.00 -46.27 -24.17
C GLU A 76 -38.60 -45.64 -25.43
N CYS A 77 -37.76 -44.99 -26.19
CA CYS A 77 -37.48 -45.18 -27.66
C CYS A 77 -37.04 -43.87 -28.28
N GLU A 78 -35.87 -43.81 -28.74
CA GLU A 78 -35.36 -43.92 -30.13
C GLU A 78 -35.80 -42.79 -31.09
N GLY A 79 -34.80 -42.25 -31.78
CA GLY A 79 -35.01 -41.60 -33.06
C GLY A 79 -34.04 -40.48 -33.41
N GLU A 80 -32.84 -40.82 -33.90
CA GLU A 80 -32.09 -40.02 -34.89
C GLU A 80 -32.83 -40.01 -36.24
N PRO A 81 -32.38 -39.33 -37.35
CA PRO A 81 -31.37 -38.31 -37.59
C PRO A 81 -31.74 -37.29 -38.67
N ALA A 82 -30.76 -36.54 -39.10
CA ALA A 82 -30.47 -36.02 -40.47
C ALA A 82 -30.63 -34.53 -40.75
N ASP A 83 -29.53 -34.01 -41.15
CA ASP A 83 -29.08 -33.33 -42.38
C ASP A 83 -29.33 -31.81 -42.42
N ALA A 84 -28.55 -31.00 -42.88
CA ALA A 84 -27.32 -30.95 -43.69
C ALA A 84 -27.06 -29.45 -44.01
N ASP A 85 -25.81 -29.18 -44.37
CA ASP A 85 -25.31 -28.11 -45.25
C ASP A 85 -25.14 -26.71 -44.60
N GLY A 86 -24.02 -26.11 -44.67
CA GLY A 86 -22.84 -26.17 -45.53
C GLY A 86 -22.17 -24.83 -45.48
N GLU A 87 -20.96 -24.90 -45.76
CA GLU A 87 -19.99 -23.98 -46.39
C GLU A 87 -19.19 -23.08 -45.45
N GLN A 88 -17.97 -23.42 -45.27
CA GLN A 88 -16.70 -23.34 -46.00
C GLN A 88 -15.85 -22.19 -45.53
N ASP A 89 -14.76 -22.59 -44.94
CA ASP A 89 -13.41 -22.07 -44.94
C ASP A 89 -12.98 -21.37 -46.27
N PRO A 90 -11.87 -20.66 -46.39
CA PRO A 90 -10.56 -21.05 -45.93
C PRO A 90 -9.55 -19.93 -45.59
N ALA A 91 -8.48 -20.24 -45.05
CA ALA A 91 -7.08 -20.46 -45.43
C ALA A 91 -6.18 -19.81 -44.36
N ASP A 92 -5.38 -20.51 -43.68
CA ASP A 92 -4.20 -21.32 -44.00
C ASP A 92 -2.97 -20.54 -44.41
N ALA A 93 -1.86 -20.94 -43.81
CA ALA A 93 -0.45 -20.82 -44.17
C ALA A 93 0.26 -19.53 -43.67
N ALA A 94 1.35 -19.55 -42.97
CA ALA A 94 2.52 -20.37 -43.13
C ALA A 94 3.33 -20.45 -41.83
N ALA A 95 3.79 -21.64 -41.59
CA ALA A 95 4.85 -22.02 -40.71
C ALA A 95 6.22 -21.81 -41.40
N ASP A 96 7.23 -21.83 -40.55
CA ASP A 96 8.53 -22.45 -40.75
C ASP A 96 9.69 -21.70 -41.39
N GLU A 97 10.84 -22.06 -40.83
CA GLU A 97 12.24 -21.86 -41.20
C GLU A 97 12.90 -20.61 -40.60
N ALA A 98 13.96 -20.62 -39.82
CA ALA A 98 15.08 -21.54 -39.87
C ALA A 98 15.85 -21.55 -38.54
N ALA A 99 16.19 -22.74 -38.13
CA ALA A 99 17.34 -23.06 -37.30
C ALA A 99 18.59 -23.15 -38.21
N GLN A 100 19.76 -23.09 -37.57
CA GLN A 100 21.12 -23.32 -38.07
C GLN A 100 21.89 -22.03 -38.43
N ASP A 101 22.89 -21.69 -37.65
CA ASP A 101 24.22 -22.21 -37.75
C ASP A 101 25.07 -21.90 -36.50
N ALA A 102 25.70 -22.97 -36.07
CA ALA A 102 26.72 -23.04 -35.07
C ALA A 102 28.09 -22.75 -35.66
N GLN A 103 29.04 -22.67 -34.77
CA GLN A 103 30.50 -22.89 -34.89
C GLN A 103 31.40 -21.67 -34.88
N SER A 104 32.02 -21.55 -33.73
CA SER A 104 33.45 -21.77 -33.46
C SER A 104 34.38 -20.65 -33.84
N LEU A 105 35.12 -20.19 -32.87
CA LEU A 105 36.60 -20.20 -32.88
C LEU A 105 37.12 -19.86 -31.48
N GLU A 106 37.82 -20.81 -30.95
CA GLU A 106 38.86 -20.77 -29.95
C GLU A 106 39.92 -19.71 -30.29
N ASP A 107 40.48 -19.10 -29.25
CA ASP A 107 41.92 -19.08 -29.00
C ASP A 107 42.24 -18.28 -27.75
N ASP A 108 42.74 -18.95 -26.72
CA ASP A 108 43.71 -18.51 -25.74
C ASP A 108 45.09 -18.37 -26.42
N PRO A 109 46.21 -17.89 -25.84
CA PRO A 109 46.55 -17.82 -24.42
C PRO A 109 47.53 -16.69 -23.95
N GLU A 110 47.88 -16.79 -22.64
CA GLU A 110 49.19 -16.55 -22.00
C GLU A 110 49.65 -15.14 -21.61
N GLY A 111 50.18 -15.14 -20.39
CA GLY A 111 51.25 -14.27 -19.86
C GLY A 111 50.89 -13.72 -18.46
N ALA A 112 51.13 -14.35 -17.38
CA ALA A 112 52.32 -14.68 -16.58
C ALA A 112 53.10 -13.46 -16.05
N GLU A 113 53.39 -13.57 -14.77
CA GLU A 113 54.48 -13.06 -13.93
C GLU A 113 54.00 -12.13 -12.81
N ASP A 114 53.99 -12.63 -11.58
CA ASP A 114 55.04 -12.82 -10.55
C ASP A 114 55.56 -11.52 -9.94
N THR A 115 55.45 -11.45 -8.64
CA THR A 115 56.46 -11.24 -7.58
C THR A 115 55.70 -10.93 -6.28
N GLU A 116 55.69 -11.79 -5.30
CA GLU A 116 56.66 -12.13 -4.25
C GLU A 116 57.09 -10.98 -3.32
N HIS A 117 56.99 -11.37 -2.08
CA HIS A 117 57.81 -11.09 -0.90
C HIS A 117 57.27 -10.05 0.08
N THR A 118 57.31 -10.23 1.30
CA THR A 118 57.86 -11.11 2.39
C THR A 118 57.46 -10.47 3.71
N ASP A 119 57.14 -11.34 4.64
CA ASP A 119 57.54 -11.45 6.03
C ASP A 119 58.03 -10.18 6.78
N ASP A 120 57.49 -9.96 7.96
CA ASP A 120 58.24 -10.30 9.16
C ASP A 120 57.40 -10.10 10.43
N ALA A 121 57.56 -11.06 11.31
CA ALA A 121 57.16 -11.13 12.67
C ALA A 121 58.09 -10.30 13.57
N GLU A 122 57.72 -10.12 14.82
CA GLU A 122 58.43 -10.22 16.10
C GLU A 122 57.73 -9.30 17.11
N ASP A 123 57.17 -9.89 18.12
CA ASP A 123 57.61 -10.21 19.47
C ASP A 123 57.85 -9.03 20.43
N ALA A 124 57.28 -9.20 21.53
CA ALA A 124 57.81 -9.14 22.90
C ALA A 124 57.06 -8.25 23.90
N ASP A 125 56.49 -8.94 24.86
CA ASP A 125 56.77 -8.90 26.33
C ASP A 125 56.70 -7.57 27.07
N GLY A 126 56.01 -7.69 28.24
CA GLY A 126 56.37 -6.95 29.46
C GLY A 126 55.19 -6.49 30.31
N ALA A 127 54.66 -7.36 31.10
CA ALA A 127 54.67 -7.39 32.57
C ALA A 127 54.19 -6.15 33.38
N GLU A 128 53.17 -6.44 34.21
CA GLU A 128 53.03 -6.08 35.63
C GLU A 128 52.87 -4.62 36.07
N HIS A 129 51.77 -4.26 36.68
CA HIS A 129 51.51 -4.19 38.15
C HIS A 129 50.19 -3.48 38.47
N THR A 130 49.36 -4.16 39.23
CA THR A 130 48.62 -3.79 40.46
C THR A 130 48.29 -2.32 40.71
N ASP A 131 47.02 -2.00 40.96
CA ASP A 131 46.44 -1.80 42.30
C ASP A 131 44.97 -1.37 42.25
N ASP A 132 44.24 -2.00 43.11
CA ASP A 132 42.98 -1.74 43.78
C ASP A 132 42.26 -0.41 43.56
N ALA A 133 41.02 -0.49 43.16
CA ALA A 133 39.93 0.36 43.68
C ALA A 133 38.57 -0.30 43.47
N ASP A 134 37.88 -0.53 44.56
CA ASP A 134 36.50 -0.86 44.75
C ASP A 134 35.57 -0.12 43.77
N GLY A 135 34.81 -0.86 42.98
CA GLY A 135 33.65 -0.37 42.22
C GLY A 135 32.61 -1.47 42.19
N MET A 136 31.52 -1.29 42.91
CA MET A 136 30.32 -2.10 42.87
C MET A 136 29.92 -2.29 41.40
N GLU A 137 30.12 -3.47 40.87
CA GLU A 137 29.48 -3.95 39.68
C GLU A 137 28.07 -4.42 40.05
N ASP A 138 27.07 -3.65 39.61
CA ASP A 138 25.73 -4.15 39.45
C ASP A 138 25.81 -5.29 38.45
N GLY A 139 25.78 -6.50 38.96
CA GLY A 139 25.66 -7.71 38.15
C GLY A 139 24.31 -7.70 37.44
N GLU A 140 24.31 -7.33 36.18
CA GLU A 140 23.29 -7.79 35.25
C GLU A 140 23.47 -9.31 35.14
N ASP A 141 22.70 -10.06 35.93
CA ASP A 141 22.47 -11.47 35.73
C ASP A 141 21.94 -11.67 34.29
N GLU A 142 22.83 -11.99 33.38
CA GLU A 142 22.43 -12.67 32.15
C GLU A 142 21.75 -13.97 32.56
N PRO A 143 20.47 -14.19 32.20
CA PRO A 143 19.81 -15.43 32.56
C PRO A 143 20.49 -16.58 31.82
N ASP A 144 21.05 -17.50 32.56
CA ASP A 144 21.57 -18.78 32.11
C ASP A 144 20.57 -19.44 31.17
N GLY A 145 20.85 -19.38 29.87
CA GLY A 145 19.96 -19.81 28.80
C GLY A 145 19.93 -21.30 28.50
N ASP A 146 20.17 -22.15 29.48
CA ASP A 146 20.31 -23.61 29.26
C ASP A 146 18.99 -24.40 29.22
N TRP A 147 17.87 -23.74 29.54
CA TRP A 147 16.54 -24.36 29.51
C TRP A 147 15.82 -24.30 28.11
N VAL A 148 16.37 -23.54 27.14
CA VAL A 148 15.82 -23.35 25.81
C VAL A 148 16.28 -24.44 24.79
N ARG A 149 17.13 -25.37 25.19
CA ARG A 149 17.86 -26.23 24.26
C ARG A 149 17.37 -27.67 24.21
N SER A 150 16.30 -27.95 23.54
CA SER A 150 16.08 -29.25 22.95
C SER A 150 15.22 -29.15 21.72
N PHE A 151 15.86 -28.90 20.60
CA PHE A 151 15.18 -28.94 19.32
C PHE A 151 15.35 -30.36 18.74
N PRO A 152 14.28 -31.10 18.41
CA PRO A 152 14.43 -32.42 17.79
C PRO A 152 14.82 -32.35 16.30
N MET A 153 14.96 -31.15 15.74
CA MET A 153 15.50 -30.99 14.40
C MET A 153 17.03 -30.99 14.41
N PRO A 154 17.68 -31.54 13.40
CA PRO A 154 19.14 -31.40 13.23
C PRO A 154 19.53 -29.92 13.22
N GLU A 155 20.57 -29.52 13.97
CA GLU A 155 21.03 -28.13 14.10
C GLU A 155 21.10 -27.36 12.76
N PRO A 156 21.64 -27.94 11.66
CA PRO A 156 21.70 -27.23 10.38
C PRO A 156 20.32 -26.86 9.79
N VAL A 157 19.33 -27.75 9.93
CA VAL A 157 17.97 -27.51 9.41
C VAL A 157 17.27 -26.46 10.26
N SER A 158 17.42 -26.51 11.57
CA SER A 158 16.86 -25.53 12.48
C SER A 158 17.43 -24.12 12.23
N ALA A 159 18.76 -23.98 12.06
CA ALA A 159 19.40 -22.72 11.76
C ALA A 159 18.96 -22.15 10.40
N ALA A 160 18.87 -22.97 9.37
CA ALA A 160 18.40 -22.55 8.05
C ALA A 160 16.95 -22.08 8.07
N LEU A 161 16.07 -22.80 8.76
CA LEU A 161 14.67 -22.44 8.92
C LEU A 161 14.52 -21.13 9.71
N THR A 162 15.26 -20.95 10.78
CA THR A 162 15.27 -19.73 11.58
C THR A 162 15.70 -18.52 10.75
N GLU A 163 16.78 -18.65 10.01
CA GLU A 163 17.26 -17.59 9.12
C GLU A 163 16.22 -17.23 8.04
N ALA A 164 15.63 -18.24 7.39
CA ALA A 164 14.58 -18.02 6.39
C ALA A 164 13.34 -17.32 6.97
N LEU A 165 12.93 -17.66 8.19
CA LEU A 165 11.82 -17.02 8.90
C LEU A 165 12.16 -15.56 9.28
N ASN A 166 13.39 -15.28 9.71
CA ASN A 166 13.82 -13.90 10.02
C ASN A 166 13.90 -13.04 8.73
N GLN A 167 14.36 -13.61 7.62
CA GLN A 167 14.33 -12.95 6.32
C GLN A 167 12.89 -12.65 5.88
N LEU A 168 11.98 -13.61 6.03
CA LEU A 168 10.56 -13.42 5.73
C LEU A 168 9.94 -12.33 6.63
N ARG A 169 10.20 -12.39 7.93
CA ARG A 169 9.76 -11.37 8.89
C ARG A 169 10.21 -9.97 8.47
N THR A 170 11.48 -9.83 8.11
CA THR A 170 12.06 -8.56 7.66
C THR A 170 11.40 -8.09 6.36
N ALA A 171 11.21 -8.98 5.39
CA ALA A 171 10.54 -8.66 4.14
C ALA A 171 9.11 -8.20 4.36
N VAL A 172 8.32 -8.93 5.18
CA VAL A 172 6.92 -8.57 5.47
C VAL A 172 6.81 -7.28 6.29
N LYS A 173 7.70 -7.08 7.27
CA LYS A 173 7.74 -5.84 8.07
C LYS A 173 8.06 -4.60 7.22
N GLY A 174 8.88 -4.77 6.19
CA GLY A 174 9.25 -3.69 5.26
C GLY A 174 8.18 -3.35 4.22
N LEU A 175 7.03 -4.03 4.18
CA LEU A 175 5.97 -3.73 3.24
C LEU A 175 5.23 -2.46 3.65
N HIS A 176 4.94 -1.62 2.67
CA HIS A 176 4.14 -0.42 2.83
C HIS A 176 3.08 -0.38 1.73
N PHE A 177 1.86 -0.08 2.11
CA PHE A 177 0.71 0.05 1.19
C PHE A 177 0.25 1.51 1.23
N GLY A 178 1.01 2.39 0.56
CA GLY A 178 0.81 3.85 0.60
C GLY A 178 -0.34 4.32 -0.27
N LEU A 179 -0.61 3.63 -1.38
CA LEU A 179 -1.73 3.95 -2.26
C LEU A 179 -3.02 3.27 -1.80
N ASP A 180 -4.09 4.02 -1.84
CA ASP A 180 -5.43 3.52 -1.53
C ASP A 180 -6.07 2.91 -2.79
N VAL A 181 -5.66 1.68 -3.10
CA VAL A 181 -6.25 0.87 -4.15
C VAL A 181 -7.23 -0.14 -3.53
N PRO A 182 -8.20 -0.65 -4.31
CA PRO A 182 -9.10 -1.69 -3.79
C PRO A 182 -8.34 -2.85 -3.17
N GLY A 183 -8.67 -3.23 -1.94
CA GLY A 183 -8.00 -4.28 -1.18
C GLY A 183 -6.78 -3.83 -0.35
N SER A 184 -6.44 -2.54 -0.28
CA SER A 184 -5.30 -2.05 0.50
C SER A 184 -5.49 -2.24 2.01
N GLU A 185 -6.71 -2.09 2.50
CA GLU A 185 -7.02 -2.30 3.92
C GLU A 185 -6.91 -3.79 4.28
N GLU A 186 -7.42 -4.67 3.43
CA GLU A 186 -7.30 -6.11 3.57
C GLU A 186 -5.82 -6.55 3.50
N ALA A 187 -5.02 -5.94 2.62
CA ALA A 187 -3.59 -6.21 2.53
C ALA A 187 -2.84 -5.77 3.80
N ARG A 188 -3.15 -4.61 4.39
CA ARG A 188 -2.58 -4.16 5.67
C ARG A 188 -2.95 -5.12 6.81
N LYS A 189 -4.23 -5.54 6.88
CA LYS A 189 -4.69 -6.53 7.87
C LYS A 189 -4.01 -7.88 7.68
N ALA A 190 -3.86 -8.34 6.44
CA ALA A 190 -3.16 -9.57 6.13
C ALA A 190 -1.66 -9.50 6.48
N GLN A 191 -0.99 -8.38 6.22
CA GLN A 191 0.40 -8.13 6.63
C GLN A 191 0.54 -8.20 8.15
N ALA A 192 -0.30 -7.47 8.89
CA ALA A 192 -0.30 -7.47 10.35
C ALA A 192 -0.54 -8.87 10.93
N ALA A 193 -1.47 -9.63 10.34
CA ALA A 193 -1.75 -10.99 10.76
C ALA A 193 -0.59 -11.96 10.48
N VAL A 194 0.13 -11.81 9.37
CA VAL A 194 1.32 -12.61 9.07
C VAL A 194 2.45 -12.27 10.04
N LEU A 195 2.70 -10.99 10.31
CA LEU A 195 3.72 -10.56 11.27
C LEU A 195 3.42 -11.06 12.68
N ALA A 196 2.19 -10.92 13.15
CA ALA A 196 1.78 -11.42 14.45
C ALA A 196 1.98 -12.95 14.55
N GLN A 197 1.66 -13.71 13.50
CA GLN A 197 1.91 -15.15 13.49
C GLN A 197 3.39 -15.50 13.50
N LEU A 198 4.24 -14.76 12.80
CA LEU A 198 5.68 -14.96 12.82
C LEU A 198 6.25 -14.67 14.21
N ASP A 199 5.87 -13.53 14.81
CA ASP A 199 6.42 -13.05 16.07
C ASP A 199 5.88 -13.80 17.29
N ASP A 200 4.58 -14.11 17.33
CA ASP A 200 3.95 -14.69 18.53
C ASP A 200 3.96 -16.22 18.52
N TYR A 201 4.12 -16.86 17.35
CA TYR A 201 3.98 -18.30 17.24
C TYR A 201 5.11 -18.99 16.46
N VAL A 202 5.30 -18.65 15.17
CA VAL A 202 6.16 -19.48 14.29
C VAL A 202 7.62 -19.45 14.74
N ILE A 203 8.21 -18.26 14.89
CA ILE A 203 9.61 -18.11 15.30
C ILE A 203 9.83 -18.66 16.70
N PRO A 204 9.02 -18.26 17.73
CA PRO A 204 9.14 -18.85 19.06
C PRO A 204 8.98 -20.38 19.07
N ARG A 205 8.06 -20.91 18.29
CA ARG A 205 7.79 -22.36 18.30
C ARG A 205 8.89 -23.16 17.58
N VAL A 206 9.55 -22.58 16.60
CA VAL A 206 10.75 -23.17 16.00
C VAL A 206 11.91 -23.19 16.99
N HIS A 207 12.07 -22.17 17.81
CA HIS A 207 13.13 -22.11 18.85
C HIS A 207 12.82 -23.01 20.06
N MET A 208 11.55 -23.15 20.43
CA MET A 208 11.09 -23.83 21.65
C MET A 208 10.19 -25.02 21.33
N SER A 209 10.66 -25.96 20.50
CA SER A 209 9.84 -27.10 20.05
C SER A 209 9.42 -28.05 21.17
N THR A 210 10.20 -28.12 22.26
CA THR A 210 9.91 -28.94 23.44
C THR A 210 9.09 -28.21 24.50
N ALA A 211 8.79 -26.91 24.30
CA ALA A 211 7.93 -26.19 25.22
C ALA A 211 6.54 -26.82 25.30
N PRO A 212 5.89 -26.72 26.48
CA PRO A 212 4.54 -27.22 26.66
C PRO A 212 3.58 -26.75 25.58
N ALA A 213 2.68 -27.62 25.13
CA ALA A 213 1.71 -27.27 24.12
C ALA A 213 0.68 -26.29 24.67
N LEU A 214 0.43 -25.19 23.96
CA LEU A 214 -0.55 -24.16 24.33
C LEU A 214 -1.92 -24.48 23.73
N ILE A 215 -2.89 -24.74 24.59
CA ILE A 215 -4.27 -25.04 24.24
C ILE A 215 -5.11 -23.79 24.44
N VAL A 216 -5.60 -23.19 23.38
CA VAL A 216 -6.52 -22.05 23.50
C VAL A 216 -7.96 -22.50 23.69
N VAL A 217 -8.64 -21.93 24.70
CA VAL A 217 -10.07 -22.12 24.93
C VAL A 217 -10.81 -20.92 24.41
N ALA A 218 -11.46 -21.08 23.26
CA ALA A 218 -12.09 -20.01 22.50
C ALA A 218 -13.57 -20.28 22.24
N GLY A 219 -14.35 -19.25 22.00
CA GLY A 219 -15.79 -19.38 21.74
C GLY A 219 -16.57 -18.11 22.04
N SER A 220 -17.85 -18.15 21.75
CA SER A 220 -18.74 -16.99 21.92
C SER A 220 -18.95 -16.61 23.38
N THR A 221 -19.45 -15.37 23.56
CA THR A 221 -19.81 -14.83 24.87
C THR A 221 -20.78 -15.75 25.61
N GLY A 222 -20.40 -16.12 26.85
CA GLY A 222 -21.25 -16.96 27.71
C GLY A 222 -21.25 -18.43 27.35
N ALA A 223 -20.39 -18.90 26.45
CA ALA A 223 -20.24 -20.33 26.16
C ALA A 223 -19.69 -21.15 27.35
N GLY A 224 -19.07 -20.48 28.33
CA GLY A 224 -18.56 -21.15 29.54
C GLY A 224 -17.05 -21.40 29.50
N LYS A 225 -16.28 -20.73 28.65
CA LYS A 225 -14.82 -20.85 28.50
C LYS A 225 -14.07 -20.81 29.85
N SER A 226 -14.18 -19.70 30.55
CA SER A 226 -13.53 -19.50 31.86
C SER A 226 -14.00 -20.47 32.93
N THR A 227 -15.27 -20.93 32.85
CA THR A 227 -15.79 -21.95 33.75
C THR A 227 -15.12 -23.31 33.49
N ILE A 228 -14.93 -23.68 32.23
CA ILE A 228 -14.23 -24.90 31.81
C ILE A 228 -12.74 -24.82 32.26
N VAL A 229 -12.07 -23.70 31.98
CA VAL A 229 -10.69 -23.49 32.41
C VAL A 229 -10.54 -23.60 33.91
N ASN A 230 -11.37 -22.92 34.69
CA ASN A 230 -11.40 -23.03 36.16
C ASN A 230 -11.64 -24.45 36.66
N SER A 231 -12.50 -25.21 35.97
CA SER A 231 -12.81 -26.60 36.34
C SER A 231 -11.63 -27.53 36.07
N LEU A 232 -10.94 -27.36 34.94
CA LEU A 232 -9.74 -28.11 34.58
C LEU A 232 -8.57 -27.75 35.50
N ALA A 233 -8.38 -26.47 35.81
CA ALA A 233 -7.36 -25.98 36.72
C ALA A 233 -7.64 -26.31 38.22
N GLY A 234 -8.85 -26.82 38.54
CA GLY A 234 -9.24 -27.16 39.93
C GLY A 234 -9.35 -25.95 40.87
N GLY A 235 -9.26 -24.73 40.37
CA GLY A 235 -9.27 -23.46 41.08
C GLY A 235 -9.88 -22.32 40.28
N LYS A 236 -10.15 -21.19 40.95
CA LYS A 236 -10.61 -19.99 40.28
C LYS A 236 -9.41 -19.18 39.73
N VAL A 237 -8.96 -19.50 38.53
CA VAL A 237 -7.82 -18.85 37.85
C VAL A 237 -8.27 -17.75 36.89
N SER A 238 -9.47 -17.85 36.37
CA SER A 238 -10.05 -16.85 35.47
C SER A 238 -11.34 -16.29 36.04
N ALA A 239 -11.66 -15.04 35.73
CA ALA A 239 -12.84 -14.36 36.18
C ALA A 239 -14.12 -14.96 35.54
N THR A 240 -15.08 -15.34 36.37
CA THR A 240 -16.40 -15.80 35.92
C THR A 240 -17.47 -14.91 36.51
N GLY A 241 -18.48 -14.52 35.73
CA GLY A 241 -19.56 -13.66 36.23
C GLY A 241 -20.74 -13.52 35.27
N VAL A 242 -21.78 -12.84 35.78
CA VAL A 242 -22.98 -12.54 35.00
C VAL A 242 -22.85 -11.21 34.26
N ARG A 243 -22.02 -10.30 34.78
CA ARG A 243 -21.74 -9.01 34.12
C ARG A 243 -20.69 -9.20 33.04
N ARG A 244 -20.96 -8.75 31.85
CA ARG A 244 -20.12 -8.94 30.65
C ARG A 244 -19.49 -7.62 30.16
N PRO A 245 -18.26 -7.64 29.56
CA PRO A 245 -17.38 -8.79 29.41
C PRO A 245 -16.77 -9.24 30.74
N THR A 246 -16.61 -10.56 30.95
CA THR A 246 -16.08 -11.13 32.21
C THR A 246 -14.56 -11.29 32.18
N THR A 247 -14.01 -11.61 31.01
CA THR A 247 -12.56 -11.82 30.80
C THR A 247 -12.10 -10.77 29.82
N ALA A 248 -11.50 -9.69 30.34
CA ALA A 248 -10.90 -8.63 29.52
C ALA A 248 -9.44 -8.97 29.17
N THR A 249 -8.72 -9.62 30.09
CA THR A 249 -7.30 -9.99 29.93
C THR A 249 -7.18 -11.51 29.77
N PRO A 250 -6.48 -12.01 28.74
CA PRO A 250 -6.22 -13.44 28.58
C PRO A 250 -5.51 -14.03 29.80
N VAL A 251 -5.76 -15.30 30.10
CA VAL A 251 -5.15 -16.01 31.25
C VAL A 251 -4.49 -17.29 30.75
N ILE A 252 -3.18 -17.42 30.94
CA ILE A 252 -2.45 -18.68 30.76
C ILE A 252 -2.39 -19.41 32.10
N VAL A 253 -2.78 -20.68 32.07
CA VAL A 253 -2.71 -21.57 33.24
C VAL A 253 -1.89 -22.80 32.85
N CYS A 254 -0.82 -23.08 33.61
CA CYS A 254 0.07 -24.22 33.35
C CYS A 254 0.39 -24.98 34.64
N HIS A 255 1.05 -26.13 34.51
CA HIS A 255 1.65 -26.81 35.69
C HIS A 255 2.76 -25.92 36.27
N PRO A 256 2.99 -25.94 37.60
CA PRO A 256 4.09 -25.17 38.22
C PRO A 256 5.47 -25.41 37.60
N ASP A 257 5.76 -26.65 37.18
CA ASP A 257 7.04 -27.00 36.55
C ASP A 257 7.17 -26.47 35.10
N ASP A 258 6.05 -26.08 34.48
CA ASP A 258 6.02 -25.52 33.14
C ASP A 258 5.96 -23.99 33.15
N HIS A 259 5.92 -23.38 34.34
CA HIS A 259 5.70 -21.93 34.50
C HIS A 259 6.78 -21.08 33.81
N GLU A 260 8.05 -21.46 33.96
CA GLU A 260 9.19 -20.76 33.40
C GLU A 260 9.12 -20.64 31.85
N TRP A 261 8.60 -21.69 31.19
CA TRP A 261 8.42 -21.67 29.73
C TRP A 261 7.53 -20.49 29.24
N TYR A 262 6.55 -20.09 30.03
CA TYR A 262 5.64 -18.99 29.68
C TYR A 262 6.03 -17.67 30.33
N ALA A 263 6.79 -17.71 31.42
CA ALA A 263 7.27 -16.51 32.08
C ALA A 263 8.42 -15.84 31.31
N ARG A 264 9.39 -16.66 30.84
CA ARG A 264 10.60 -16.17 30.14
C ARG A 264 10.63 -16.51 28.65
N GLY A 265 9.76 -17.42 28.17
CA GLY A 265 9.74 -17.85 26.77
C GLY A 265 9.18 -16.79 25.83
N ASP A 266 9.61 -16.85 24.57
CA ASP A 266 9.22 -15.91 23.52
C ASP A 266 7.79 -16.14 22.99
N LEU A 267 7.13 -17.24 23.34
CA LEU A 267 5.76 -17.52 22.93
C LEU A 267 4.83 -16.43 23.47
N LEU A 268 4.10 -15.74 22.59
CA LEU A 268 3.36 -14.53 22.95
C LEU A 268 4.26 -13.43 23.56
N GLY A 269 5.52 -13.37 23.16
CA GLY A 269 6.55 -12.48 23.73
C GLY A 269 6.21 -10.99 23.66
N GLY A 270 5.36 -10.60 22.71
CA GLY A 270 4.86 -9.22 22.60
C GLY A 270 3.83 -8.82 23.67
N LEU A 271 3.43 -9.74 24.58
CA LEU A 271 2.47 -9.46 25.64
C LEU A 271 3.17 -9.33 27.01
N ARG A 272 2.76 -8.32 27.76
CA ARG A 272 3.24 -8.12 29.13
C ARG A 272 2.68 -9.21 30.07
N ARG A 273 3.55 -9.91 30.79
CA ARG A 273 3.16 -10.90 31.80
C ARG A 273 2.69 -10.23 33.08
N LEU A 274 1.56 -10.71 33.63
CA LEU A 274 1.00 -10.29 34.93
C LEU A 274 0.81 -11.53 35.78
N ASP A 275 1.16 -11.47 37.06
CA ASP A 275 1.01 -12.59 37.99
C ASP A 275 -0.42 -12.73 38.51
N GLU A 276 -1.20 -11.65 38.50
CA GLU A 276 -2.58 -11.64 38.99
C GLU A 276 -3.54 -10.89 38.03
N PRO A 277 -4.78 -11.33 37.92
CA PRO A 277 -5.80 -10.65 37.12
C PRO A 277 -6.15 -9.30 37.74
N THR A 278 -5.81 -8.21 37.04
CA THR A 278 -6.07 -6.84 37.46
C THR A 278 -7.19 -6.25 36.60
N ARG A 279 -8.12 -5.50 37.21
CA ARG A 279 -9.24 -4.86 36.46
C ARG A 279 -8.75 -3.80 35.45
N ASP A 280 -7.66 -3.15 35.78
CA ASP A 280 -7.04 -2.08 34.98
C ASP A 280 -5.73 -2.57 34.32
N ALA A 281 -5.75 -3.81 33.81
CA ALA A 281 -4.60 -4.36 33.10
C ALA A 281 -4.29 -3.52 31.86
N PRO A 282 -3.01 -3.15 31.62
CA PRO A 282 -2.64 -2.46 30.39
C PRO A 282 -3.03 -3.27 29.15
N PRO A 283 -3.42 -2.62 28.04
CA PRO A 283 -3.60 -3.30 26.77
C PRO A 283 -2.39 -4.15 26.40
N GLY A 284 -2.61 -5.30 25.79
CA GLY A 284 -1.52 -6.19 25.41
C GLY A 284 -0.88 -6.96 26.61
N SER A 285 -1.63 -7.17 27.70
CA SER A 285 -1.21 -7.98 28.83
C SER A 285 -1.83 -9.38 28.79
N VAL A 286 -1.13 -10.34 29.41
CA VAL A 286 -1.61 -11.71 29.67
C VAL A 286 -1.31 -12.08 31.11
N VAL A 287 -2.27 -12.67 31.81
CA VAL A 287 -2.06 -13.18 33.18
C VAL A 287 -1.46 -14.58 33.08
N LEU A 288 -0.38 -14.81 33.80
CA LEU A 288 0.25 -16.13 33.92
C LEU A 288 0.04 -16.67 35.33
N THR A 289 -0.58 -17.82 35.43
CA THR A 289 -0.84 -18.48 36.72
C THR A 289 -0.54 -19.97 36.60
N SER A 290 -0.28 -20.64 37.73
CA SER A 290 0.00 -22.06 37.75
C SER A 290 -1.00 -22.85 38.59
N SER A 291 -1.25 -24.10 38.19
CA SER A 291 -2.07 -25.03 38.94
C SER A 291 -1.52 -26.45 38.88
N PRO A 292 -1.33 -27.11 40.05
CA PRO A 292 -0.87 -28.51 40.11
C PRO A 292 -1.94 -29.51 39.60
N SER A 293 -3.16 -29.06 39.40
CA SER A 293 -4.25 -29.90 38.85
C SER A 293 -4.13 -30.06 37.32
N LEU A 294 -3.37 -29.23 36.65
CA LEU A 294 -3.07 -29.39 35.22
C LEU A 294 -1.93 -30.38 35.03
N PRO A 295 -2.01 -31.23 34.01
CA PRO A 295 -0.91 -32.11 33.67
C PRO A 295 0.28 -31.33 33.07
N ARG A 296 1.51 -31.85 33.25
CA ARG A 296 2.73 -31.25 32.64
C ARG A 296 2.73 -31.33 31.13
N GLY A 297 3.44 -30.44 30.49
CA GLY A 297 3.58 -30.38 29.03
C GLY A 297 2.37 -29.77 28.32
N LEU A 298 1.38 -29.25 29.08
CA LEU A 298 0.20 -28.55 28.53
C LEU A 298 -0.09 -27.28 29.30
N ALA A 299 -0.48 -26.23 28.60
CA ALA A 299 -1.04 -25.02 29.19
C ALA A 299 -2.38 -24.67 28.54
N LEU A 300 -3.28 -24.09 29.33
CA LEU A 300 -4.57 -23.58 28.89
C LEU A 300 -4.51 -22.06 28.76
N LEU A 301 -5.00 -21.53 27.66
CA LEU A 301 -5.16 -20.11 27.44
C LEU A 301 -6.65 -19.77 27.39
N ASP A 302 -7.18 -19.12 28.43
CA ASP A 302 -8.54 -18.56 28.41
C ASP A 302 -8.56 -17.23 27.67
N THR A 303 -9.38 -17.11 26.63
CA THR A 303 -9.45 -15.93 25.79
C THR A 303 -10.63 -15.04 26.13
N PRO A 304 -10.55 -13.72 25.85
CA PRO A 304 -11.72 -12.86 25.78
C PRO A 304 -12.76 -13.41 24.81
N ASP A 305 -13.98 -12.89 24.91
CA ASP A 305 -15.09 -13.30 24.04
C ASP A 305 -14.84 -12.86 22.59
N ILE A 306 -14.99 -13.79 21.66
CA ILE A 306 -14.70 -13.57 20.23
C ILE A 306 -15.77 -12.73 19.55
N ASP A 307 -17.01 -12.76 20.07
CA ASP A 307 -18.15 -11.95 19.63
C ASP A 307 -18.34 -10.70 20.51
N SER A 308 -17.25 -10.20 21.11
CA SER A 308 -17.27 -8.98 21.90
C SER A 308 -17.61 -7.78 21.02
N VAL A 309 -18.44 -6.86 21.53
CA VAL A 309 -18.70 -5.55 20.91
C VAL A 309 -17.49 -4.60 21.00
N VAL A 310 -16.48 -4.97 21.77
CA VAL A 310 -15.22 -4.21 21.91
C VAL A 310 -14.24 -4.77 20.90
N GLU A 311 -13.87 -3.99 19.89
CA GLU A 311 -12.99 -4.37 18.79
C GLU A 311 -11.63 -4.86 19.28
N GLU A 312 -11.07 -4.22 20.31
CA GLU A 312 -9.80 -4.59 20.94
C GLU A 312 -9.83 -6.02 21.51
N HIS A 313 -10.92 -6.44 22.15
CA HIS A 313 -11.09 -7.80 22.66
C HIS A 313 -11.16 -8.83 21.54
N HIS A 314 -11.77 -8.45 20.42
CA HIS A 314 -11.84 -9.28 19.23
C HIS A 314 -10.47 -9.52 18.62
N GLU A 315 -9.65 -8.47 18.48
CA GLU A 315 -8.29 -8.55 17.98
C GLU A 315 -7.38 -9.40 18.89
N ILE A 316 -7.47 -9.19 20.21
CA ILE A 316 -6.71 -9.98 21.20
C ILE A 316 -7.12 -11.46 21.10
N ALA A 317 -8.43 -11.77 21.04
CA ALA A 317 -8.89 -13.14 20.94
C ALA A 317 -8.39 -13.83 19.65
N HIS A 318 -8.38 -13.11 18.52
CA HIS A 318 -7.82 -13.62 17.27
C HIS A 318 -6.30 -13.84 17.34
N ARG A 319 -5.57 -12.94 17.98
CA ARG A 319 -4.13 -13.09 18.20
C ARG A 319 -3.81 -14.31 19.07
N MET A 320 -4.62 -14.55 20.12
CA MET A 320 -4.47 -15.72 20.97
C MET A 320 -4.72 -17.03 20.23
N LEU A 321 -5.76 -17.06 19.40
CA LEU A 321 -6.03 -18.19 18.51
C LEU A 321 -4.85 -18.46 17.55
N ASP A 322 -4.22 -17.41 17.06
CA ASP A 322 -3.11 -17.52 16.12
C ASP A 322 -1.81 -17.99 16.78
N ALA A 323 -1.68 -17.86 18.09
CA ALA A 323 -0.51 -18.29 18.86
C ALA A 323 -0.65 -19.65 19.53
N ALA A 324 -1.77 -20.36 19.35
CA ALA A 324 -2.02 -21.64 20.02
C ALA A 324 -1.72 -22.86 19.15
N ASP A 325 -1.26 -23.92 19.77
CA ASP A 325 -0.99 -25.21 19.14
C ASP A 325 -2.27 -26.02 18.90
N LEU A 326 -3.19 -25.99 19.87
CA LEU A 326 -4.49 -26.68 19.79
C LEU A 326 -5.61 -25.72 20.14
N TRP A 327 -6.75 -25.92 19.50
CA TRP A 327 -7.95 -25.14 19.77
C TRP A 327 -9.01 -25.98 20.44
N VAL A 328 -9.49 -25.55 21.60
CA VAL A 328 -10.71 -26.03 22.24
C VAL A 328 -11.80 -25.01 21.99
N PHE A 329 -12.61 -25.28 20.97
CA PHE A 329 -13.70 -24.40 20.61
C PHE A 329 -14.96 -24.72 21.44
N VAL A 330 -15.42 -23.75 22.23
CA VAL A 330 -16.57 -23.89 23.10
C VAL A 330 -17.80 -23.19 22.53
N THR A 331 -18.85 -23.94 22.27
CA THR A 331 -20.15 -23.39 21.88
C THR A 331 -21.26 -23.95 22.78
N THR A 332 -22.49 -23.46 22.64
CA THR A 332 -23.64 -23.89 23.45
C THR A 332 -24.70 -24.55 22.59
N ALA A 333 -25.57 -25.33 23.22
CA ALA A 333 -26.74 -25.92 22.55
C ALA A 333 -27.71 -24.89 21.93
N SER A 334 -27.61 -23.61 22.33
CA SER A 334 -28.43 -22.53 21.78
C SER A 334 -27.70 -21.71 20.69
N ARG A 335 -26.37 -21.83 20.57
CA ARG A 335 -25.54 -20.99 19.69
C ARG A 335 -24.61 -21.76 18.76
N TYR A 336 -24.67 -23.09 18.71
CA TYR A 336 -23.79 -23.90 17.84
C TYR A 336 -24.04 -23.67 16.36
N ALA A 337 -25.16 -23.07 15.96
CA ALA A 337 -25.49 -22.76 14.59
C ALA A 337 -25.22 -21.27 14.22
N ASP A 338 -24.68 -20.46 15.13
CA ASP A 338 -24.44 -19.04 14.92
C ASP A 338 -23.29 -18.82 13.90
N ALA A 339 -23.45 -17.84 12.99
CA ALA A 339 -22.49 -17.51 11.96
C ALA A 339 -21.07 -17.20 12.50
N PRO A 340 -20.88 -16.45 13.61
CA PRO A 340 -19.56 -16.22 14.19
C PRO A 340 -18.86 -17.52 14.61
N SER A 341 -19.60 -18.47 15.19
CA SER A 341 -19.09 -19.80 15.57
C SER A 341 -18.52 -20.54 14.37
N TRP A 342 -19.23 -20.55 13.25
CA TRP A 342 -18.80 -21.21 12.01
C TRP A 342 -17.66 -20.47 11.32
N GLY A 343 -17.58 -19.15 11.45
CA GLY A 343 -16.45 -18.35 10.97
C GLY A 343 -15.13 -18.80 11.60
N LEU A 344 -15.14 -19.08 12.92
CA LEU A 344 -13.98 -19.58 13.65
C LEU A 344 -13.61 -21.02 13.28
N LEU A 345 -14.59 -21.90 13.17
CA LEU A 345 -14.35 -23.27 12.74
C LEU A 345 -13.75 -23.33 11.33
N ARG A 346 -14.18 -22.44 10.44
CA ARG A 346 -13.59 -22.28 9.11
C ARG A 346 -12.14 -21.84 9.21
N ARG A 347 -11.85 -20.82 10.01
CA ARG A 347 -10.48 -20.32 10.24
C ARG A 347 -9.56 -21.41 10.81
N ALA A 348 -10.04 -22.20 11.77
CA ALA A 348 -9.29 -23.32 12.32
C ALA A 348 -8.94 -24.35 11.24
N LYS A 349 -9.91 -24.67 10.38
CA LYS A 349 -9.73 -25.60 9.25
C LYS A 349 -8.72 -25.05 8.21
N GLU A 350 -8.89 -23.81 7.80
CA GLU A 350 -8.00 -23.13 6.84
C GLU A 350 -6.55 -23.08 7.34
N ARG A 351 -6.40 -22.91 8.66
CA ARG A 351 -5.09 -22.89 9.32
C ARG A 351 -4.49 -24.29 9.53
N GLY A 352 -5.29 -25.36 9.42
CA GLY A 352 -4.88 -26.70 9.78
C GLY A 352 -4.63 -26.88 11.27
N ALA A 353 -5.21 -26.00 12.13
CA ALA A 353 -5.09 -26.10 13.57
C ALA A 353 -5.78 -27.36 14.08
N ARG A 354 -5.12 -28.07 15.01
CA ARG A 354 -5.78 -29.18 15.69
C ARG A 354 -6.92 -28.65 16.54
N LEU A 355 -8.13 -29.16 16.27
CA LEU A 355 -9.38 -28.66 16.81
C LEU A 355 -10.03 -29.73 17.68
N VAL A 356 -10.53 -29.31 18.82
CA VAL A 356 -11.46 -30.04 19.70
C VAL A 356 -12.67 -29.15 19.93
N ILE A 357 -13.85 -29.75 19.95
CA ILE A 357 -15.09 -29.01 20.14
C ILE A 357 -15.73 -29.39 21.47
N VAL A 358 -16.18 -28.38 22.22
CA VAL A 358 -16.95 -28.56 23.45
C VAL A 358 -18.32 -27.96 23.24
N LEU A 359 -19.35 -28.81 23.17
CA LEU A 359 -20.75 -28.41 23.14
C LEU A 359 -21.27 -28.32 24.57
N SER A 360 -21.39 -27.12 25.08
CA SER A 360 -21.77 -26.85 26.49
C SER A 360 -23.24 -26.51 26.65
N ARG A 361 -23.70 -26.58 27.93
CA ARG A 361 -25.09 -26.26 28.33
C ARG A 361 -26.13 -27.05 27.54
N VAL A 362 -25.87 -28.32 27.32
CA VAL A 362 -26.81 -29.17 26.59
C VAL A 362 -27.92 -29.64 27.54
N PRO A 363 -29.20 -29.31 27.29
CA PRO A 363 -30.28 -29.79 28.11
C PRO A 363 -30.40 -31.33 28.01
N HIS A 364 -30.52 -32.01 29.14
CA HIS A 364 -30.58 -33.47 29.16
C HIS A 364 -31.68 -34.05 28.26
N ARG A 365 -32.82 -33.35 28.16
CA ARG A 365 -33.97 -33.80 27.36
C ARG A 365 -33.73 -33.79 25.84
N SER A 366 -32.91 -32.86 25.36
CA SER A 366 -32.65 -32.67 23.93
C SER A 366 -31.23 -33.09 23.52
N ARG A 367 -30.46 -33.73 24.42
CA ARG A 367 -29.06 -34.07 24.21
C ARG A 367 -28.84 -34.84 22.89
N GLU A 368 -29.59 -35.92 22.67
CA GLU A 368 -29.38 -36.75 21.48
C GLU A 368 -29.69 -36.01 20.18
N VAL A 369 -30.74 -35.21 20.15
CA VAL A 369 -31.18 -34.43 19.00
C VAL A 369 -30.12 -33.36 18.65
N VAL A 370 -29.68 -32.59 19.64
CA VAL A 370 -28.71 -31.51 19.47
C VAL A 370 -27.37 -32.07 19.03
N VAL A 371 -26.87 -33.13 19.67
CA VAL A 371 -25.59 -33.73 19.34
C VAL A 371 -25.61 -34.33 17.91
N LYS A 372 -26.71 -35.04 17.55
CA LYS A 372 -26.88 -35.59 16.22
C LYS A 372 -26.93 -34.49 15.13
N HIS A 373 -27.70 -33.43 15.40
CA HIS A 373 -27.82 -32.31 14.47
C HIS A 373 -26.48 -31.59 14.29
N PHE A 374 -25.80 -31.25 15.38
CA PHE A 374 -24.49 -30.62 15.35
C PHE A 374 -23.42 -31.50 14.64
N GLY A 375 -23.39 -32.78 14.94
CA GLY A 375 -22.49 -33.75 14.29
C GLY A 375 -22.75 -33.87 12.78
N ARG A 376 -23.99 -33.73 12.31
CA ARG A 376 -24.29 -33.65 10.88
C ARG A 376 -23.74 -32.37 10.26
N MET A 377 -23.96 -31.23 10.89
CA MET A 377 -23.38 -29.95 10.41
C MET A 377 -21.85 -29.99 10.35
N LEU A 378 -21.18 -30.56 11.34
CA LEU A 378 -19.73 -30.73 11.33
C LEU A 378 -19.27 -31.61 10.15
N LYS A 379 -19.98 -32.71 9.85
CA LYS A 379 -19.69 -33.56 8.70
C LYS A 379 -19.87 -32.83 7.38
N GLU A 380 -20.94 -32.06 7.22
CA GLU A 380 -21.22 -31.24 6.02
C GLU A 380 -20.11 -30.19 5.77
N TYR A 381 -19.53 -29.66 6.85
CA TYR A 381 -18.39 -28.73 6.78
C TYR A 381 -17.03 -29.43 6.65
N GLY A 382 -16.97 -30.77 6.63
CA GLY A 382 -15.73 -31.54 6.58
C GLY A 382 -14.90 -31.47 7.87
N LEU A 383 -15.59 -31.36 9.01
CA LEU A 383 -15.06 -31.41 10.37
C LEU A 383 -15.63 -32.63 11.14
N GLY A 384 -16.12 -33.64 10.42
CA GLY A 384 -16.79 -34.80 11.03
C GLY A 384 -15.89 -35.69 11.87
N GLU A 385 -14.58 -35.60 11.73
CA GLU A 385 -13.58 -36.38 12.49
C GLU A 385 -13.06 -35.65 13.73
N VAL A 386 -13.53 -34.42 13.97
CA VAL A 386 -13.10 -33.62 15.13
C VAL A 386 -13.70 -34.18 16.40
N GLU A 387 -12.88 -34.36 17.44
CA GLU A 387 -13.32 -34.79 18.77
C GLU A 387 -14.31 -33.79 19.37
N CYS A 388 -15.47 -34.26 19.79
CA CYS A 388 -16.54 -33.43 20.34
C CYS A 388 -16.94 -33.90 21.73
N PHE A 389 -16.77 -33.05 22.73
CA PHE A 389 -17.17 -33.27 24.12
C PHE A 389 -18.48 -32.56 24.43
N VAL A 390 -19.34 -33.21 25.21
CA VAL A 390 -20.67 -32.69 25.53
C VAL A 390 -20.76 -32.45 27.02
N ILE A 391 -20.98 -31.20 27.43
CA ILE A 391 -21.21 -30.78 28.80
C ILE A 391 -22.69 -30.46 28.98
N ASN A 392 -23.37 -31.19 29.87
CA ASN A 392 -24.78 -30.97 30.11
C ASN A 392 -25.03 -29.66 30.87
N GLU A 393 -26.24 -29.16 30.75
CA GLU A 393 -26.71 -28.03 31.55
C GLU A 393 -26.75 -28.39 33.00
N THR A 394 -25.95 -27.75 33.83
CA THR A 394 -25.76 -28.05 35.23
C THR A 394 -25.52 -26.80 36.08
N SER A 395 -25.66 -26.92 37.38
CA SER A 395 -25.33 -25.82 38.30
C SER A 395 -23.82 -25.64 38.48
N VAL A 396 -23.36 -24.42 38.26
CA VAL A 396 -21.97 -24.00 38.50
C VAL A 396 -21.80 -23.58 39.95
N ARG A 397 -20.80 -24.14 40.66
CA ARG A 397 -20.43 -23.78 42.01
C ARG A 397 -19.05 -23.19 42.07
N ASP A 398 -18.89 -22.04 42.66
CA ASP A 398 -17.60 -21.33 42.77
C ASP A 398 -16.88 -21.14 41.40
N GLY A 399 -17.64 -20.94 40.32
CA GLY A 399 -17.12 -20.78 38.97
C GLY A 399 -16.63 -22.07 38.32
N ARG A 400 -16.96 -23.25 38.87
CA ARG A 400 -16.55 -24.57 38.39
C ARG A 400 -17.74 -25.47 38.11
N LEU A 401 -17.59 -26.36 37.15
CA LEU A 401 -18.51 -27.43 36.81
C LEU A 401 -18.34 -28.62 37.78
N PRO A 402 -19.35 -29.46 37.98
CA PRO A 402 -19.19 -30.75 38.64
C PRO A 402 -18.16 -31.60 37.89
N GLU A 403 -17.35 -32.38 38.63
CA GLU A 403 -16.29 -33.21 38.08
C GLU A 403 -16.79 -34.19 37.00
N ILE A 404 -17.98 -34.72 37.15
CA ILE A 404 -18.58 -35.65 36.20
C ILE A 404 -18.80 -35.05 34.81
N GLU A 405 -19.04 -33.73 34.71
CA GLU A 405 -19.31 -33.04 33.45
C GLU A 405 -17.99 -32.65 32.73
N ILE A 406 -16.87 -32.60 33.44
CA ILE A 406 -15.54 -32.23 32.89
C ILE A 406 -14.61 -33.43 32.78
N ALA A 407 -15.00 -34.61 33.29
CA ALA A 407 -14.17 -35.80 33.39
C ALA A 407 -13.62 -36.24 32.01
N ASP A 408 -14.45 -36.31 31.00
CA ASP A 408 -14.04 -36.75 29.65
C ASP A 408 -12.96 -35.83 29.07
N LEU A 409 -13.11 -34.50 29.23
CA LEU A 409 -12.14 -33.50 28.77
C LEU A 409 -10.85 -33.59 29.58
N ARG A 410 -10.92 -33.84 30.88
CA ARG A 410 -9.74 -34.04 31.74
C ARG A 410 -8.98 -35.31 31.37
N ILE A 411 -9.67 -36.44 31.08
CA ILE A 411 -9.05 -37.68 30.61
C ILE A 411 -8.35 -37.44 29.27
N TRP A 412 -9.00 -36.73 28.35
CA TRP A 412 -8.42 -36.38 27.07
C TRP A 412 -7.10 -35.56 27.22
N MET A 413 -7.13 -34.55 28.12
CA MET A 413 -5.94 -33.75 28.40
C MET A 413 -4.83 -34.59 29.05
N SER A 414 -5.18 -35.44 30.01
CA SER A 414 -4.19 -36.33 30.66
C SER A 414 -3.59 -37.34 29.67
N ALA A 415 -4.37 -37.88 28.76
CA ALA A 415 -3.88 -38.74 27.68
C ALA A 415 -2.95 -37.99 26.71
N LEU A 416 -3.27 -36.74 26.36
CA LEU A 416 -2.42 -35.90 25.52
C LEU A 416 -1.10 -35.53 26.23
N SER A 417 -1.14 -35.28 27.53
CA SER A 417 0.05 -34.98 28.33
C SER A 417 0.97 -36.19 28.49
N ALA A 418 0.40 -37.41 28.67
CA ALA A 418 1.18 -38.63 28.86
C ALA A 418 1.86 -39.14 27.59
N ASP A 419 1.44 -38.71 26.42
CA ASP A 419 1.92 -39.13 25.11
C ASP A 419 2.69 -37.99 24.44
N ASP A 420 4.00 -37.99 24.62
CA ASP A 420 4.91 -36.97 24.09
C ASP A 420 4.87 -36.93 22.54
N GLU A 421 4.82 -38.11 21.88
CA GLU A 421 4.78 -38.20 20.42
C GLU A 421 3.48 -37.59 19.86
N ARG A 422 2.35 -37.88 20.50
CA ARG A 422 1.06 -37.33 20.12
C ARG A 422 1.00 -35.79 20.31
N ARG A 423 1.61 -35.30 21.39
CA ARG A 423 1.72 -33.87 21.66
C ARG A 423 2.60 -33.15 20.66
N GLU A 424 3.80 -33.68 20.40
CA GLU A 424 4.69 -33.15 19.35
C GLU A 424 4.05 -33.19 17.96
N ALA A 425 3.40 -34.31 17.61
CA ALA A 425 2.71 -34.43 16.33
C ALA A 425 1.61 -33.38 16.19
N ALA A 426 0.90 -33.04 17.27
CA ALA A 426 -0.11 -32.00 17.26
C ALA A 426 0.50 -30.59 17.02
N VAL A 427 1.57 -30.27 17.73
CA VAL A 427 2.32 -29.00 17.58
C VAL A 427 2.90 -28.89 16.14
N LYS A 428 3.59 -29.94 15.67
CA LYS A 428 4.15 -29.98 14.31
C LYS A 428 3.07 -29.85 13.24
N SER A 429 1.90 -30.48 13.43
CA SER A 429 0.78 -30.39 12.49
C SER A 429 0.29 -28.94 12.37
N THR A 430 0.10 -28.25 13.49
CA THR A 430 -0.35 -26.85 13.51
C THR A 430 0.71 -25.92 12.93
N LEU A 431 1.98 -26.08 13.31
CA LEU A 431 3.09 -25.30 12.75
C LEU A 431 3.16 -25.46 11.22
N ASN A 432 3.10 -26.70 10.73
CA ASN A 432 3.07 -26.96 9.28
C ASN A 432 1.85 -26.39 8.60
N GLY A 433 0.68 -26.43 9.24
CA GLY A 433 -0.54 -25.78 8.75
C GLY A 433 -0.38 -24.28 8.58
N VAL A 434 0.21 -23.58 9.56
CA VAL A 434 0.51 -22.16 9.49
C VAL A 434 1.50 -21.86 8.37
N LEU A 435 2.61 -22.57 8.32
CA LEU A 435 3.61 -22.41 7.25
C LEU A 435 3.03 -22.67 5.86
N ASN A 436 2.15 -23.67 5.72
CA ASN A 436 1.44 -23.93 4.45
C ASN A 436 0.51 -22.77 4.06
N SER A 437 -0.12 -22.11 5.05
CA SER A 437 -0.97 -20.94 4.77
C SER A 437 -0.21 -19.78 4.13
N PHE A 438 1.07 -19.65 4.41
CA PHE A 438 1.93 -18.61 3.83
C PHE A 438 2.10 -18.76 2.32
N ARG A 439 2.00 -20.00 1.76
CA ARG A 439 2.04 -20.26 0.30
C ARG A 439 0.95 -19.51 -0.49
N THR A 440 -0.16 -19.24 0.13
CA THR A 440 -1.27 -18.52 -0.52
C THR A 440 -1.31 -17.05 -0.11
N ARG A 441 -1.02 -16.74 1.16
CA ARG A 441 -1.13 -15.41 1.73
C ARG A 441 -0.01 -14.48 1.30
N LEU A 442 1.24 -14.93 1.28
CA LEU A 442 2.39 -14.11 0.87
C LEU A 442 2.35 -13.72 -0.61
N PRO A 443 2.06 -14.63 -1.56
CA PRO A 443 1.88 -14.23 -2.96
C PRO A 443 0.70 -13.29 -3.19
N ALA A 444 -0.34 -13.34 -2.34
CA ALA A 444 -1.44 -12.37 -2.42
C ALA A 444 -0.98 -10.96 -2.04
N LEU A 445 -0.17 -10.83 -0.98
CA LEU A 445 0.46 -9.57 -0.59
C LEU A 445 1.42 -9.05 -1.68
N ALA A 446 2.26 -9.94 -2.25
CA ALA A 446 3.18 -9.57 -3.33
C ALA A 446 2.43 -9.03 -4.55
N ARG A 447 1.36 -9.69 -5.00
CA ARG A 447 0.53 -9.20 -6.11
C ARG A 447 -0.12 -7.84 -5.82
N HIS A 448 -0.52 -7.60 -4.57
CA HIS A 448 -1.06 -6.29 -4.20
C HIS A 448 0.01 -5.18 -4.27
N LEU A 449 1.27 -5.48 -3.89
CA LEU A 449 2.40 -4.58 -4.09
C LEU A 449 2.65 -4.28 -5.55
N GLU A 450 2.66 -5.32 -6.41
CA GLU A 450 2.81 -5.17 -7.86
C GLU A 450 1.72 -4.26 -8.44
N THR A 451 0.49 -4.38 -7.96
CA THR A 451 -0.61 -3.48 -8.36
C THR A 451 -0.33 -2.03 -7.98
N GLN A 452 0.21 -1.77 -6.78
CA GLN A 452 0.57 -0.42 -6.36
C GLN A 452 1.73 0.16 -7.17
N VAL A 453 2.75 -0.65 -7.46
CA VAL A 453 3.89 -0.26 -8.31
C VAL A 453 3.43 0.04 -9.74
N ALA A 454 2.57 -0.80 -10.32
CA ALA A 454 1.99 -0.57 -11.63
C ALA A 454 1.17 0.72 -11.68
N LEU A 455 0.32 0.98 -10.68
CA LEU A 455 -0.42 2.23 -10.59
C LEU A 455 0.49 3.46 -10.47
N ARG A 456 1.59 3.36 -9.71
CA ARG A 456 2.60 4.43 -9.64
C ARG A 456 3.19 4.74 -11.03
N ALA A 457 3.57 3.69 -11.77
CA ALA A 457 4.10 3.84 -13.12
C ALA A 457 3.08 4.50 -14.06
N ASP A 458 1.81 4.10 -13.96
CA ASP A 458 0.73 4.70 -14.72
C ASP A 458 0.51 6.18 -14.39
N LEU A 459 0.49 6.53 -13.08
CA LEU A 459 0.36 7.92 -12.65
C LEU A 459 1.53 8.79 -13.14
N ARG A 460 2.74 8.24 -13.14
CA ARG A 460 3.93 8.91 -13.71
C ARG A 460 3.80 9.08 -15.22
N SER A 461 3.35 8.05 -15.93
CA SER A 461 3.10 8.11 -17.38
C SER A 461 2.07 9.19 -17.76
N ASP A 462 1.04 9.39 -16.92
CA ASP A 462 0.06 10.46 -17.12
C ASP A 462 0.71 11.86 -17.06
N VAL A 463 1.67 12.07 -16.15
CA VAL A 463 2.44 13.31 -16.03
C VAL A 463 3.27 13.53 -17.29
N ASP A 464 4.07 12.53 -17.68
CA ASP A 464 4.94 12.59 -18.85
C ASP A 464 4.13 12.89 -20.12
N ALA A 465 3.00 12.22 -20.30
CA ALA A 465 2.12 12.41 -21.44
C ALA A 465 1.51 13.83 -21.49
N ALA A 466 1.10 14.41 -20.37
CA ALA A 466 0.55 15.75 -20.29
C ALA A 466 1.60 16.82 -20.66
N TYR A 467 2.80 16.71 -20.12
CA TYR A 467 3.90 17.66 -20.40
C TYR A 467 4.50 17.48 -21.79
N MET A 468 4.61 16.27 -22.31
CA MET A 468 4.96 16.02 -23.71
C MET A 468 3.91 16.58 -24.67
N GLY A 469 2.63 16.45 -24.33
CA GLY A 469 1.53 17.10 -25.06
C GLY A 469 1.64 18.61 -25.04
N ALA A 470 1.99 19.22 -23.91
CA ALA A 470 2.23 20.65 -23.79
C ALA A 470 3.40 21.11 -24.63
N LEU A 471 4.51 20.37 -24.67
CA LEU A 471 5.68 20.66 -25.50
C LEU A 471 5.31 20.59 -27.01
N THR A 472 4.50 19.61 -27.39
CA THR A 472 4.01 19.48 -28.76
C THR A 472 3.12 20.66 -29.17
N ARG A 473 2.21 21.10 -28.29
CA ARG A 473 1.38 22.31 -28.52
C ARG A 473 2.23 23.59 -28.73
N ILE A 474 3.32 23.74 -27.96
CA ILE A 474 4.26 24.86 -28.14
C ILE A 474 4.95 24.77 -29.50
N ASP A 475 5.43 23.57 -29.89
CA ASP A 475 6.03 23.36 -31.19
C ASP A 475 5.08 23.69 -32.35
N GLU A 476 3.81 23.35 -32.25
CA GLU A 476 2.76 23.65 -33.21
C GLU A 476 2.49 25.16 -33.29
N ALA A 477 2.27 25.79 -32.13
CA ALA A 477 1.99 27.23 -32.05
C ALA A 477 3.15 28.09 -32.56
N THR A 478 4.38 27.60 -32.44
CA THR A 478 5.55 28.28 -33.00
C THR A 478 5.72 28.10 -34.52
N ARG A 479 4.98 27.12 -35.13
CA ARG A 479 5.04 26.85 -36.57
C ARG A 479 3.89 27.46 -37.35
N ASP A 480 2.70 27.45 -36.75
CA ASP A 480 1.43 27.88 -37.41
C ASP A 480 1.22 29.40 -37.37
N GLY A 481 2.06 30.15 -36.68
CA GLY A 481 1.97 31.59 -36.56
C GLY A 481 0.90 32.08 -35.60
N SER A 482 0.31 31.18 -34.81
CA SER A 482 -0.69 31.55 -33.80
C SER A 482 -0.17 32.52 -32.75
N LEU A 483 1.13 32.47 -32.48
CA LEU A 483 1.86 33.37 -31.57
C LEU A 483 1.92 34.81 -32.07
N LEU A 484 1.87 35.02 -33.40
CA LEU A 484 2.03 36.31 -34.03
C LEU A 484 0.71 37.06 -34.17
N ARG A 485 -0.09 37.11 -33.11
CA ARG A 485 -1.36 37.82 -33.02
C ARG A 485 -1.28 38.97 -31.99
N GLY A 486 -2.27 39.81 -31.98
CA GLY A 486 -2.38 40.87 -30.98
C GLY A 486 -1.19 41.83 -30.97
N GLU A 487 -0.58 42.02 -29.79
CA GLU A 487 0.51 42.98 -29.57
C GLU A 487 1.75 42.65 -30.39
N VAL A 488 2.11 41.36 -30.56
CA VAL A 488 3.28 40.96 -31.38
C VAL A 488 3.10 41.40 -32.80
N LEU A 489 1.92 41.21 -33.39
CA LEU A 489 1.62 41.66 -34.76
C LEU A 489 1.61 43.19 -34.86
N ALA A 490 1.05 43.89 -33.89
CA ALA A 490 1.02 45.37 -33.87
C ALA A 490 2.45 45.94 -33.78
N ARG A 491 3.31 45.39 -32.92
CA ARG A 491 4.72 45.79 -32.79
C ARG A 491 5.54 45.43 -34.02
N TRP A 492 5.22 44.30 -34.66
CA TRP A 492 5.83 43.92 -35.93
C TRP A 492 5.47 44.93 -37.03
N GLN A 493 4.20 45.30 -37.14
CA GLN A 493 3.75 46.30 -38.13
C GLN A 493 4.38 47.65 -37.88
N ASP A 494 4.50 48.08 -36.65
CA ASP A 494 5.20 49.33 -36.27
C ASP A 494 6.69 49.26 -36.60
N PHE A 495 7.33 48.11 -36.32
CA PHE A 495 8.77 47.89 -36.64
C PHE A 495 9.02 47.80 -38.16
N ALA A 496 8.15 47.05 -38.91
CA ALA A 496 8.29 46.90 -40.34
C ALA A 496 8.02 48.21 -41.12
N GLY A 497 7.28 49.15 -40.51
CA GLY A 497 7.02 50.49 -41.03
C GLY A 497 6.25 50.49 -42.35
N THR A 498 6.05 51.67 -42.90
CA THR A 498 5.36 51.88 -44.16
C THR A 498 6.30 51.68 -45.34
N GLY A 499 6.96 50.53 -45.47
CA GLY A 499 7.42 50.10 -46.80
C GLY A 499 8.92 49.96 -47.04
N ASP A 500 9.85 50.26 -46.14
CA ASP A 500 11.29 50.08 -46.43
C ASP A 500 12.05 49.42 -45.31
N LEU A 501 11.79 48.12 -45.10
CA LEU A 501 12.46 47.27 -44.11
C LEU A 501 13.99 47.26 -44.35
N MET A 502 14.43 47.42 -45.59
CA MET A 502 15.85 47.51 -45.96
C MET A 502 16.51 48.80 -45.48
N ARG A 503 15.80 49.92 -45.39
CA ARG A 503 16.34 51.17 -44.81
C ARG A 503 16.49 51.10 -43.31
N THR A 504 15.61 50.39 -42.65
CA THR A 504 15.64 50.19 -41.17
C THR A 504 16.85 49.32 -40.78
N LEU A 505 17.21 48.35 -41.61
CA LEU A 505 18.36 47.44 -41.40
C LEU A 505 19.71 48.04 -41.68
N GLN A 506 19.81 49.09 -42.54
CA GLN A 506 21.10 49.71 -42.92
C GLN A 506 21.59 50.64 -41.80
N LEU A 507 22.78 50.34 -41.25
CA LEU A 507 23.53 51.24 -40.38
C LEU A 507 23.94 52.47 -41.18
N ARG A 508 23.20 53.57 -41.04
CA ARG A 508 23.58 54.87 -41.60
C ARG A 508 24.79 55.43 -40.84
N ARG A 509 26.00 55.37 -41.44
CA ARG A 509 27.10 56.15 -40.95
C ARG A 509 26.79 57.67 -41.09
N GLY A 510 26.56 58.36 -39.96
CA GLY A 510 26.54 59.81 -39.87
C GLY A 510 25.21 60.56 -39.94
N ALA A 511 24.05 59.96 -39.82
CA ALA A 511 22.79 60.71 -39.73
C ALA A 511 22.43 61.01 -38.27
N LYS A 512 22.59 62.25 -37.86
CA LYS A 512 21.92 62.83 -36.68
C LYS A 512 20.41 62.93 -37.00
N GLY A 513 19.63 61.94 -36.70
CA GLY A 513 18.22 62.02 -36.96
C GLY A 513 17.47 60.78 -36.49
N HIS A 514 16.64 60.98 -35.47
CA HIS A 514 15.58 60.14 -34.94
C HIS A 514 15.98 58.92 -34.14
N GLN A 515 15.99 59.10 -32.82
CA GLN A 515 16.11 58.06 -31.77
C GLN A 515 14.93 57.09 -31.67
N GLN A 516 14.10 56.94 -32.71
CA GLN A 516 12.92 56.03 -32.68
C GLN A 516 13.25 54.56 -33.03
N GLY A 517 14.39 54.27 -33.69
CA GLY A 517 14.78 52.89 -34.06
C GLY A 517 15.03 51.97 -32.86
N PRO A 518 15.79 52.42 -31.83
CA PRO A 518 16.09 51.56 -30.68
C PRO A 518 14.85 51.24 -29.81
N GLU A 519 13.85 52.13 -29.76
CA GLU A 519 12.60 51.89 -29.02
C GLU A 519 11.71 50.85 -29.70
N ARG A 520 11.62 50.88 -31.05
CA ARG A 520 10.83 49.89 -31.80
C ARG A 520 11.49 48.52 -31.73
N VAL A 521 12.81 48.41 -31.78
CA VAL A 521 13.57 47.16 -31.59
C VAL A 521 13.29 46.57 -30.22
N ARG A 522 13.43 47.40 -29.17
CA ARG A 522 13.15 46.98 -27.79
C ARG A 522 11.68 46.59 -27.59
N GLY A 523 10.76 47.34 -28.16
CA GLY A 523 9.32 47.06 -28.09
C GLY A 523 8.96 45.73 -28.75
N LEU A 524 9.50 45.42 -29.93
CA LEU A 524 9.26 44.14 -30.61
C LEU A 524 9.91 42.98 -29.88
N LYS A 525 11.18 43.13 -29.36
CA LYS A 525 11.85 42.11 -28.57
C LYS A 525 11.04 41.76 -27.32
N ALA A 526 10.52 42.78 -26.62
CA ALA A 526 9.68 42.60 -25.42
C ALA A 526 8.35 41.91 -25.75
N ALA A 527 7.68 42.32 -26.84
CA ALA A 527 6.43 41.69 -27.26
C ALA A 527 6.59 40.22 -27.65
N LEU A 528 7.63 39.87 -28.39
CA LEU A 528 7.96 38.49 -28.73
C LEU A 528 8.25 37.65 -27.48
N ARG A 529 9.00 38.21 -26.55
CA ARG A 529 9.26 37.55 -25.27
C ARG A 529 7.96 37.30 -24.51
N ALA A 530 7.15 38.34 -24.32
CA ALA A 530 5.86 38.23 -23.61
C ALA A 530 4.90 37.22 -24.29
N GLY A 531 4.87 37.18 -25.62
CA GLY A 531 4.09 36.19 -26.36
C GLY A 531 4.54 34.75 -26.12
N LEU A 532 5.85 34.50 -26.17
CA LEU A 532 6.41 33.18 -25.88
C LEU A 532 6.22 32.79 -24.41
N GLU A 533 6.43 33.73 -23.48
CA GLU A 533 6.17 33.54 -22.05
C GLU A 533 4.70 33.16 -21.79
N ALA A 534 3.77 33.87 -22.39
CA ALA A 534 2.34 33.56 -22.26
C ALA A 534 1.99 32.18 -22.82
N LEU A 535 2.57 31.80 -23.97
CA LEU A 535 2.38 30.49 -24.58
C LEU A 535 2.89 29.37 -23.66
N VAL A 536 4.14 29.49 -23.15
CA VAL A 536 4.75 28.47 -22.28
C VAL A 536 3.98 28.39 -20.95
N ASN A 537 3.67 29.51 -20.32
CA ASN A 537 2.92 29.52 -19.05
C ASN A 537 1.50 28.93 -19.21
N SER A 538 0.80 29.23 -20.32
CA SER A 538 -0.49 28.61 -20.62
C SER A 538 -0.39 27.10 -20.84
N ALA A 539 0.67 26.64 -21.53
CA ALA A 539 0.89 25.24 -21.79
C ALA A 539 1.18 24.45 -20.50
N VAL A 540 2.00 25.03 -19.57
CA VAL A 540 2.26 24.46 -18.24
C VAL A 540 0.99 24.37 -17.40
N GLN A 541 0.19 25.46 -17.39
CA GLN A 541 -1.09 25.49 -16.66
C GLN A 541 -2.02 24.38 -17.17
N GLN A 542 -2.18 24.26 -18.47
CA GLN A 542 -3.00 23.21 -19.06
C GLN A 542 -2.46 21.81 -18.77
N ALA A 543 -1.14 21.62 -18.81
CA ALA A 543 -0.53 20.34 -18.44
C ALA A 543 -0.82 19.96 -16.98
N ALA A 544 -0.66 20.92 -16.05
CA ALA A 544 -0.95 20.70 -14.64
C ALA A 544 -2.44 20.32 -14.40
N GLU A 545 -3.34 21.01 -15.07
CA GLU A 545 -4.78 20.71 -15.01
C GLU A 545 -5.09 19.33 -15.61
N GLU A 546 -4.44 18.98 -16.72
CA GLU A 546 -4.58 17.69 -17.40
C GLU A 546 -4.08 16.53 -16.53
N VAL A 547 -2.92 16.66 -15.85
CA VAL A 547 -2.42 15.65 -14.91
C VAL A 547 -3.44 15.39 -13.82
N VAL A 548 -3.91 16.44 -13.14
CA VAL A 548 -4.90 16.31 -12.06
C VAL A 548 -6.20 15.70 -12.57
N ALA A 549 -6.64 16.07 -13.79
CA ALA A 549 -7.85 15.50 -14.38
C ALA A 549 -7.69 13.99 -14.68
N ARG A 550 -6.54 13.55 -15.20
CA ARG A 550 -6.24 12.13 -15.46
C ARG A 550 -6.14 11.35 -14.15
N TRP A 551 -5.45 11.89 -13.15
CA TRP A 551 -5.32 11.26 -11.84
C TRP A 551 -6.67 11.07 -11.15
N ARG A 552 -7.58 12.05 -11.25
CA ARG A 552 -8.96 11.91 -10.73
C ARG A 552 -9.77 10.81 -11.37
N GLN A 553 -9.47 10.45 -12.62
CA GLN A 553 -10.12 9.33 -13.30
C GLN A 553 -9.67 7.97 -12.80
N ARG A 554 -8.54 7.91 -12.05
CA ARG A 554 -8.03 6.70 -11.44
C ARG A 554 -8.58 6.60 -10.02
N ALA A 555 -9.66 5.83 -9.86
CA ALA A 555 -10.40 5.71 -8.60
C ALA A 555 -9.50 5.38 -7.40
N GLY A 556 -9.80 5.97 -6.26
CA GLY A 556 -9.11 5.75 -4.99
C GLY A 556 -7.80 6.54 -4.88
N ALA A 557 -6.68 5.90 -5.13
CA ALA A 557 -5.36 6.49 -4.92
C ALA A 557 -5.08 7.71 -5.81
N GLY A 558 -5.47 7.66 -7.08
CA GLY A 558 -5.29 8.77 -8.01
C GLY A 558 -6.09 9.99 -7.61
N ASP A 559 -7.34 9.81 -7.21
CA ASP A 559 -8.20 10.91 -6.74
C ASP A 559 -7.63 11.57 -5.46
N ARG A 560 -7.13 10.75 -4.52
CA ARG A 560 -6.50 11.25 -3.28
C ARG A 560 -5.24 12.07 -3.57
N LEU A 561 -4.37 11.60 -4.47
CA LEU A 561 -3.18 12.33 -4.89
C LEU A 561 -3.54 13.60 -5.67
N ALA A 562 -4.54 13.56 -6.54
CA ALA A 562 -5.04 14.72 -7.26
C ALA A 562 -5.60 15.82 -6.34
N ALA A 563 -6.01 15.47 -5.12
CA ALA A 563 -6.46 16.42 -4.10
C ALA A 563 -5.30 17.12 -3.38
N THR A 564 -4.04 16.72 -3.62
CA THR A 564 -2.85 17.36 -3.03
C THR A 564 -2.81 18.84 -3.43
N PRO A 565 -2.74 19.75 -2.45
CA PRO A 565 -2.75 21.19 -2.73
C PRO A 565 -1.61 21.61 -3.66
N GLY A 566 -1.92 22.40 -4.68
CA GLY A 566 -0.94 23.01 -5.56
C GLY A 566 -0.57 22.18 -6.81
N LEU A 567 -0.90 20.89 -6.92
CA LEU A 567 -0.55 20.07 -8.09
C LEU A 567 -1.28 20.51 -9.38
N GLY A 568 -2.52 20.99 -9.25
CA GLY A 568 -3.32 21.46 -10.39
C GLY A 568 -2.93 22.87 -10.89
N ARG A 569 -1.86 23.46 -10.37
CA ARG A 569 -1.34 24.78 -10.79
C ARG A 569 0.17 24.70 -10.96
N PRO A 570 0.76 25.50 -11.85
CA PRO A 570 2.22 25.61 -11.98
C PRO A 570 2.87 26.06 -10.68
N ALA A 571 4.16 25.73 -10.50
CA ALA A 571 4.95 26.26 -9.39
C ALA A 571 5.03 27.78 -9.45
N GLU A 572 5.06 28.44 -8.28
CA GLU A 572 5.10 29.93 -8.21
C GLU A 572 6.29 30.55 -8.95
N GLU A 573 7.38 29.81 -9.07
CA GLU A 573 8.59 30.26 -9.74
C GLU A 573 8.59 30.08 -11.25
N ILE A 574 7.65 29.31 -11.80
CA ILE A 574 7.66 28.93 -13.22
C ILE A 574 7.69 30.16 -14.12
N ALA A 575 6.90 31.19 -13.84
CA ALA A 575 6.85 32.40 -14.64
C ALA A 575 8.21 33.11 -14.70
N ARG A 576 8.92 33.20 -13.58
CA ARG A 576 10.27 33.80 -13.53
C ARG A 576 11.31 32.95 -14.27
N ARG A 577 11.21 31.63 -14.17
CA ARG A 577 12.08 30.71 -14.90
C ARG A 577 11.81 30.79 -16.41
N THR A 578 10.55 30.81 -16.83
CA THR A 578 10.14 31.01 -18.22
C THR A 578 10.73 32.28 -18.80
N THR A 579 10.61 33.42 -18.10
CA THR A 579 11.22 34.68 -18.54
C THR A 579 12.71 34.57 -18.77
N ARG A 580 13.46 33.94 -17.87
CA ARG A 580 14.93 33.74 -18.03
C ARG A 580 15.22 32.84 -19.21
N THR A 581 14.48 31.74 -19.36
CA THR A 581 14.63 30.75 -20.42
C THR A 581 14.39 31.38 -21.80
N ILE A 582 13.31 32.13 -21.96
CA ILE A 582 12.97 32.78 -23.22
C ILE A 582 13.98 33.92 -23.54
N THR A 583 14.40 34.68 -22.54
CA THR A 583 15.45 35.71 -22.73
C THR A 583 16.76 35.09 -23.20
N ALA A 584 17.21 34.03 -22.53
CA ALA A 584 18.42 33.29 -22.92
C ALA A 584 18.33 32.70 -24.33
N TRP A 585 17.14 32.21 -24.74
CA TRP A 585 16.89 31.75 -26.10
C TRP A 585 16.98 32.89 -27.13
N GLN A 586 16.37 34.05 -26.86
CA GLN A 586 16.46 35.23 -27.75
C GLN A 586 17.92 35.67 -27.95
N ASP A 587 18.73 35.69 -26.90
CA ASP A 587 20.14 36.05 -26.96
C ASP A 587 20.94 34.97 -27.72
N HIS A 588 20.65 33.69 -27.54
CA HIS A 588 21.24 32.60 -28.30
C HIS A 588 20.94 32.69 -29.81
N VAL A 589 19.68 32.99 -30.17
CA VAL A 589 19.29 33.20 -31.57
C VAL A 589 20.08 34.38 -32.18
N THR A 590 20.26 35.44 -31.42
CA THR A 590 21.07 36.60 -31.87
C THR A 590 22.53 36.20 -32.12
N GLU A 591 23.08 35.36 -31.24
CA GLU A 591 24.44 34.82 -31.41
C GLU A 591 24.57 33.85 -32.60
N LEU A 592 23.61 32.97 -32.82
CA LEU A 592 23.54 32.08 -33.97
C LEU A 592 23.56 32.87 -35.28
N ILE A 593 22.82 33.99 -35.35
CA ILE A 593 22.84 34.87 -36.55
C ILE A 593 24.17 35.55 -36.71
N ARG A 594 24.85 35.97 -35.63
CA ARG A 594 26.17 36.60 -35.65
C ARG A 594 27.24 35.64 -36.11
N THR A 595 27.21 34.39 -35.65
CA THR A 595 28.27 33.41 -35.90
C THR A 595 28.09 32.63 -37.20
N GLU A 596 26.85 32.13 -37.44
CA GLU A 596 26.57 31.24 -38.58
C GLU A 596 25.90 31.93 -39.77
N GLY A 597 25.35 33.13 -39.57
CA GLY A 597 24.73 33.93 -40.62
C GLY A 597 25.77 34.50 -41.61
N VAL A 598 27.06 34.39 -41.30
CA VAL A 598 28.16 35.01 -42.06
C VAL A 598 28.80 33.99 -43.01
N THR A 599 28.27 33.82 -44.19
CA THR A 599 29.03 33.18 -45.27
C THR A 599 30.07 34.14 -45.84
N LYS A 600 31.25 33.62 -46.26
CA LYS A 600 32.40 34.40 -46.76
C LYS A 600 32.09 35.44 -47.85
N ARG A 601 30.95 35.37 -48.54
CA ARG A 601 30.46 36.32 -49.54
C ARG A 601 29.59 37.45 -48.97
N SER A 602 29.09 37.30 -47.75
CA SER A 602 28.14 38.23 -47.12
C SER A 602 28.78 39.13 -46.08
N VAL A 603 30.05 38.91 -45.69
CA VAL A 603 30.75 39.65 -44.64
C VAL A 603 30.71 41.17 -44.90
N ALA A 604 30.96 41.60 -46.13
CA ALA A 604 30.90 43.03 -46.48
C ALA A 604 29.50 43.62 -46.45
N LYS A 605 28.43 42.80 -46.61
CA LYS A 605 27.03 43.23 -46.55
C LYS A 605 26.50 43.20 -45.14
N LEU A 606 26.92 42.24 -44.30
CA LEU A 606 26.47 42.09 -42.92
C LEU A 606 27.07 43.11 -41.95
N ILE A 607 28.28 43.61 -42.24
CA ILE A 607 28.90 44.71 -41.48
C ILE A 607 28.04 45.99 -41.56
N SER A 608 27.14 46.07 -42.55
CA SER A 608 26.24 47.21 -42.74
C SER A 608 24.87 47.05 -42.06
N PHE A 609 24.56 45.91 -41.45
CA PHE A 609 23.26 45.63 -40.87
C PHE A 609 23.34 45.54 -39.34
N ASP A 610 22.24 45.99 -38.68
CA ASP A 610 22.06 45.79 -37.26
C ASP A 610 21.65 44.34 -36.96
N VAL A 611 22.56 43.62 -36.25
CA VAL A 611 22.36 42.17 -35.93
C VAL A 611 21.12 41.95 -35.06
N GLU A 612 20.83 42.89 -34.17
CA GLU A 612 19.67 42.80 -33.28
C GLU A 612 18.36 42.89 -34.05
N SER A 613 18.24 43.85 -34.97
CA SER A 613 17.10 43.98 -35.88
C SER A 613 16.95 42.77 -36.79
N LEU A 614 18.05 42.21 -37.30
CA LEU A 614 18.05 41.03 -38.15
C LEU A 614 17.59 39.78 -37.38
N SER A 615 17.99 39.65 -36.11
CA SER A 615 17.57 38.52 -35.25
C SER A 615 16.06 38.55 -34.94
N LEU A 616 15.49 39.76 -34.77
CA LEU A 616 14.05 39.89 -34.58
C LEU A 616 13.27 39.53 -35.83
N ILE A 617 13.71 39.94 -37.02
CA ILE A 617 13.11 39.54 -38.28
C ILE A 617 13.19 38.03 -38.47
N PHE A 618 14.32 37.44 -38.08
CA PHE A 618 14.50 35.98 -38.10
C PHE A 618 13.53 35.29 -37.16
N MET A 619 13.40 35.74 -35.92
CA MET A 619 12.42 35.17 -34.94
C MET A 619 11.00 35.27 -35.46
N ILE A 620 10.57 36.37 -36.04
CA ILE A 620 9.26 36.54 -36.69
C ILE A 620 9.08 35.52 -37.82
N GLY A 621 10.08 35.33 -38.67
CA GLY A 621 10.04 34.34 -39.75
C GLY A 621 10.06 32.90 -39.23
N LEU A 622 10.78 32.65 -38.13
CA LEU A 622 10.84 31.33 -37.46
C LEU A 622 9.51 30.94 -36.82
N LEU A 623 8.81 31.92 -36.23
CA LEU A 623 7.57 31.74 -35.50
C LEU A 623 6.31 31.75 -36.43
N GLY A 624 6.50 31.48 -37.74
CA GLY A 624 5.44 31.17 -38.66
C GLY A 624 4.81 32.35 -39.39
N TYR A 625 5.40 33.56 -39.32
CA TYR A 625 4.90 34.67 -40.10
C TYR A 625 5.09 34.44 -41.62
N GLY A 626 3.98 34.23 -42.32
CA GLY A 626 3.96 33.88 -43.73
C GLY A 626 4.07 32.40 -44.06
N ALA A 627 3.94 31.51 -43.08
CA ALA A 627 3.87 30.07 -43.30
C ALA A 627 2.49 29.53 -43.64
N THR A 628 1.42 30.35 -43.46
CA THR A 628 0.09 30.01 -43.95
C THR A 628 0.02 30.18 -45.44
N ASP A 629 -0.46 29.19 -46.17
CA ASP A 629 -0.85 29.22 -47.59
C ASP A 629 -1.92 30.30 -47.87
N ALA A 630 -1.58 31.54 -47.59
CA ALA A 630 -2.38 32.67 -47.98
C ALA A 630 -2.26 32.80 -49.54
N PRO A 631 -3.37 32.88 -50.26
CA PRO A 631 -3.37 33.02 -51.69
C PRO A 631 -2.48 34.20 -52.07
N ALA A 632 -1.77 34.07 -53.18
CA ALA A 632 -0.72 34.97 -53.71
C ALA A 632 -1.21 36.41 -53.98
N GLY A 633 -1.65 37.11 -52.95
CA GLY A 633 -2.15 38.48 -52.98
C GLY A 633 -1.84 39.32 -51.73
N ALA A 634 -1.45 38.69 -50.59
CA ALA A 634 -1.14 39.44 -49.37
C ALA A 634 0.36 39.70 -49.25
N GLY A 635 0.81 40.81 -49.80
CA GLY A 635 2.21 41.21 -49.93
C GLY A 635 3.04 41.43 -48.70
N ALA A 636 2.52 41.31 -47.47
CA ALA A 636 3.25 41.60 -46.21
C ALA A 636 3.83 40.35 -45.54
N GLY A 637 3.20 39.17 -45.67
CA GLY A 637 3.60 37.97 -44.96
C GLY A 637 4.84 37.27 -45.48
N ALA A 638 5.22 37.42 -46.75
CA ALA A 638 6.41 36.78 -47.36
C ALA A 638 7.66 37.60 -47.27
N LEU A 639 7.60 38.84 -46.78
CA LEU A 639 8.74 39.77 -46.74
C LEU A 639 9.88 39.30 -45.84
N PRO A 640 9.66 38.84 -44.59
CA PRO A 640 10.76 38.40 -43.72
C PRO A 640 11.51 37.21 -44.30
N GLN A 641 10.84 36.21 -44.84
CA GLN A 641 11.48 35.00 -45.38
C GLN A 641 12.26 35.30 -46.69
N ARG A 642 11.74 36.15 -47.58
CA ARG A 642 12.44 36.56 -48.81
C ARG A 642 13.69 37.35 -48.47
N LEU A 643 13.63 38.27 -47.53
CA LEU A 643 14.75 39.08 -47.08
C LEU A 643 15.82 38.23 -46.40
N LEU A 644 15.41 37.32 -45.50
CA LEU A 644 16.32 36.40 -44.82
C LEU A 644 17.02 35.44 -45.81
N ARG A 645 16.28 34.88 -46.78
CA ARG A 645 16.87 34.05 -47.84
C ARG A 645 17.88 34.82 -48.69
N GLY A 646 17.60 36.10 -48.98
CA GLY A 646 18.51 36.97 -49.72
C GLY A 646 19.77 37.34 -48.96
N LEU A 647 19.69 37.47 -47.64
CA LEU A 647 20.84 37.86 -46.78
C LEU A 647 21.65 36.67 -46.30
N LEU A 648 21.02 35.61 -45.80
CA LEU A 648 21.67 34.47 -45.17
C LEU A 648 21.90 33.29 -46.11
N GLY A 649 21.19 33.24 -47.23
CA GLY A 649 21.13 32.07 -48.11
C GLY A 649 20.14 31.00 -47.62
N ALA A 650 19.64 30.18 -48.53
CA ALA A 650 18.58 29.21 -48.20
C ALA A 650 19.03 28.07 -47.27
N GLU A 651 20.28 27.63 -47.40
CA GLU A 651 20.83 26.52 -46.59
C GLU A 651 21.16 26.97 -45.18
N SER A 652 21.89 28.10 -45.02
CA SER A 652 22.20 28.66 -43.71
C SER A 652 20.90 29.01 -42.94
N LEU A 653 19.91 29.57 -43.64
CA LEU A 653 18.60 29.87 -43.02
C LEU A 653 17.93 28.62 -42.49
N ARG A 654 17.94 27.51 -43.23
CA ARG A 654 17.36 26.23 -42.76
C ARG A 654 18.11 25.70 -41.56
N ASN A 655 19.44 25.70 -41.58
CA ASN A 655 20.28 25.21 -40.48
C ASN A 655 20.09 26.04 -39.21
N ILE A 656 20.14 27.37 -39.28
CA ILE A 656 19.93 28.27 -38.15
C ILE A 656 18.48 28.09 -37.59
N SER A 657 17.49 27.95 -38.47
CA SER A 657 16.09 27.72 -38.06
C SER A 657 15.91 26.40 -37.32
N ALA A 658 16.55 25.33 -37.79
CA ALA A 658 16.51 24.03 -37.13
C ALA A 658 17.17 24.10 -35.74
N LYS A 659 18.34 24.72 -35.64
CA LYS A 659 19.06 24.90 -34.36
C LYS A 659 18.25 25.74 -33.36
N ALA A 660 17.70 26.87 -33.81
CA ALA A 660 16.93 27.75 -32.97
C ALA A 660 15.63 27.08 -32.42
N ARG A 661 14.93 26.27 -33.25
CA ARG A 661 13.78 25.50 -32.80
C ARG A 661 14.16 24.38 -31.83
N SER A 662 15.22 23.64 -32.16
CA SER A 662 15.75 22.59 -31.30
C SER A 662 16.17 23.13 -29.93
N ASP A 663 16.85 24.29 -29.91
CA ASP A 663 17.26 24.95 -28.65
C ASP A 663 16.05 25.44 -27.82
N LEU A 664 15.03 26.03 -28.47
CA LEU A 664 13.81 26.43 -27.79
C LEU A 664 13.12 25.22 -27.13
N ARG A 665 12.95 24.15 -27.93
CA ARG A 665 12.33 22.90 -27.44
C ARG A 665 13.12 22.31 -26.28
N ALA A 666 14.44 22.23 -26.37
CA ALA A 666 15.31 21.69 -25.33
C ALA A 666 15.21 22.51 -24.03
N ARG A 667 15.24 23.85 -24.13
CA ARG A 667 15.14 24.75 -22.97
C ARG A 667 13.78 24.68 -22.30
N VAL A 668 12.70 24.61 -23.09
CA VAL A 668 11.35 24.44 -22.57
C VAL A 668 11.17 23.03 -21.98
N GLY A 669 11.76 22.01 -22.61
CA GLY A 669 11.78 20.64 -22.08
C GLY A 669 12.41 20.59 -20.69
N LEU A 670 13.60 21.16 -20.51
CA LEU A 670 14.25 21.24 -19.18
C LEU A 670 13.39 21.97 -18.14
N LEU A 671 12.69 23.03 -18.53
CA LEU A 671 11.75 23.72 -17.65
C LEU A 671 10.60 22.84 -17.23
N PHE A 672 10.09 22.00 -18.13
CA PHE A 672 9.02 21.03 -17.85
C PHE A 672 9.53 19.87 -17.02
N ASP A 673 10.73 19.36 -17.27
CA ASP A 673 11.35 18.32 -16.46
C ASP A 673 11.46 18.77 -14.98
N GLU A 674 11.90 20.02 -14.73
CA GLU A 674 11.92 20.58 -13.38
C GLU A 674 10.52 20.70 -12.76
N GLU A 675 9.51 21.05 -13.55
CA GLU A 675 8.12 21.18 -13.07
C GLU A 675 7.51 19.82 -12.77
N THR A 676 7.88 18.76 -13.50
CA THR A 676 7.37 17.40 -13.25
C THR A 676 7.88 16.79 -11.95
N LEU A 677 9.01 17.26 -11.40
CA LEU A 677 9.55 16.75 -10.11
C LEU A 677 8.56 16.86 -8.95
N ARG A 678 7.71 17.88 -8.92
CA ARG A 678 6.68 18.01 -7.85
C ARG A 678 5.69 16.84 -7.83
N TYR A 679 5.38 16.27 -8.99
CA TYR A 679 4.51 15.09 -9.09
C TYR A 679 5.26 13.84 -8.65
N VAL A 680 6.55 13.75 -8.98
CA VAL A 680 7.41 12.66 -8.48
C VAL A 680 7.50 12.72 -6.95
N ASP A 681 7.74 13.92 -6.39
CA ASP A 681 7.77 14.11 -4.94
C ASP A 681 6.44 13.73 -4.27
N ALA A 682 5.31 14.05 -4.90
CA ALA A 682 3.98 13.66 -4.40
C ALA A 682 3.79 12.14 -4.41
N LEU A 683 4.24 11.45 -5.48
CA LEU A 683 4.20 10.00 -5.58
C LEU A 683 5.14 9.32 -4.57
N ASP A 684 6.33 9.86 -4.37
CA ASP A 684 7.31 9.33 -3.41
C ASP A 684 6.86 9.54 -1.96
N SER A 685 6.19 10.68 -1.68
CA SER A 685 5.61 10.99 -0.38
C SER A 685 4.42 10.08 -0.03
N ALA A 686 3.79 9.44 -1.00
CA ALA A 686 2.71 8.49 -0.77
C ALA A 686 3.18 7.16 -0.14
N GLY A 687 4.48 6.95 0.04
CA GLY A 687 5.03 5.75 0.69
C GLY A 687 4.81 4.47 -0.12
N ILE A 688 4.91 4.56 -1.44
CA ILE A 688 4.79 3.41 -2.33
C ILE A 688 6.10 2.62 -2.28
N PRO A 689 6.05 1.27 -2.12
CA PRO A 689 7.25 0.45 -2.09
C PRO A 689 8.01 0.53 -3.43
N ASP A 690 9.30 0.20 -3.37
CA ASP A 690 10.11 0.05 -4.58
C ASP A 690 9.67 -1.19 -5.40
N GLU A 691 10.04 -1.25 -6.66
CA GLU A 691 9.72 -2.36 -7.55
C GLU A 691 10.28 -3.70 -7.05
N ALA A 692 11.36 -3.67 -6.26
CA ALA A 692 11.98 -4.87 -5.71
C ALA A 692 11.27 -5.42 -4.46
N ALA A 693 10.31 -4.71 -3.86
CA ALA A 693 9.64 -5.16 -2.63
C ALA A 693 8.87 -6.47 -2.83
N ALA A 694 8.13 -6.59 -3.93
CA ALA A 694 7.43 -7.84 -4.27
C ALA A 694 8.42 -8.98 -4.53
N THR A 695 9.52 -8.70 -5.25
CA THR A 695 10.58 -9.68 -5.53
C THR A 695 11.24 -10.16 -4.25
N ARG A 696 11.57 -9.26 -3.30
CA ARG A 696 12.10 -9.64 -1.98
C ARG A 696 11.16 -10.54 -1.21
N LEU A 697 9.86 -10.26 -1.26
CA LEU A 697 8.86 -11.09 -0.59
C LEU A 697 8.75 -12.49 -1.24
N TYR A 698 8.76 -12.59 -2.57
CA TYR A 698 8.80 -13.88 -3.27
C TYR A 698 10.07 -14.65 -2.94
N GLN A 699 11.23 -14.00 -2.92
CA GLN A 699 12.49 -14.63 -2.57
C GLN A 699 12.50 -15.15 -1.13
N ALA A 700 12.01 -14.36 -0.17
CA ALA A 700 11.88 -14.78 1.22
C ALA A 700 10.91 -15.96 1.37
N THR A 701 9.81 -15.97 0.61
CA THR A 701 8.87 -17.09 0.56
C THR A 701 9.53 -18.36 0.01
N TYR A 702 10.29 -18.23 -1.07
CA TYR A 702 11.03 -19.32 -1.66
C TYR A 702 12.09 -19.88 -0.71
N ASN A 703 12.88 -19.01 -0.06
CA ASN A 703 13.89 -19.42 0.92
C ASN A 703 13.26 -20.19 2.08
N LEU A 704 12.08 -19.77 2.55
CA LEU A 704 11.33 -20.51 3.56
C LEU A 704 10.94 -21.91 3.09
N GLU A 705 10.49 -22.07 1.85
CA GLU A 705 10.10 -23.37 1.30
C GLU A 705 11.31 -24.30 1.11
N VAL A 706 12.48 -23.77 0.80
CA VAL A 706 13.73 -24.55 0.68
C VAL A 706 14.26 -24.96 2.05
N ALA A 707 14.07 -24.15 3.09
CA ALA A 707 14.56 -24.40 4.45
C ALA A 707 13.67 -25.35 5.26
N ARG A 708 12.45 -25.66 4.78
CA ARG A 708 11.50 -26.62 5.40
C ARG A 708 11.84 -28.07 5.08
#